data_acac4e5f1d4337ecf2d38d2b97249153
#
_entry.id   acac4e5f1d4337ecf2d38d2b97249153
#
_cell.length_a   1.000
_cell.length_b   1.000
_cell.length_c   1.000
_cell.angle_alpha   90.00
_cell.angle_beta   90.00
_cell.angle_gamma   90.00
#
_symmetry.space_group_name_H-M   'P 1'
#
loop_
_entity.id
_entity.type
_entity.pdbx_description
1 polymer ?
#
loop_
_entity_poly.entity_id
_entity_poly.type
_entity_poly.pdbx_seq_one_letter_code
_entity_poly.pdbx_strand_id
1 'polypeptide(L)'
;MRQLILKVQSFLILLVLVSANVQAQKSPVDMDHFIDDLMKKMTLEEKIGQLNLPVTGEITTGQAKSSNVAKRIRAGEVGGLFNLKGVERIRDVQKQAVEESRLGIPLLFGMDVIHGYETVFPIPLGLSCTWNMKAIEESARIAAIEASADGICWTFSPMVDVSRDPRWGRVSEGNGEDSFLGAEIARAMVRGYQGKDMSSNDEIMACVKHFALYGASEAGRDYNTVDMSHQRMFNEYMLPYQAAVEEGVGSVMASFNEVDGVPATGNKWLMTDVLRKQWNFDGFVVTDYTGITEMTDHGMGDTQTVAALALNAGVDMDMVSDAFTSTLKKSLEEGKVSVKAVDAACRRILEAKYKLGLFDNPYKYCDVTRPKKQIFTKEHRAIARKTASESFVLLKNENSVLPLAKKGTIAVVGPLADSRSNMPGTWSVAAVMNKYPSLIEGLKEVVGGKAKILTAKGSNLMSDAEYEERATMFGRTLHRDNRTDKELLDEALAVAAKSDVIVAALGESSEMSGESSCRTDLEMPDTQRALLQELLKTGKLVVLVLFTGRPLVLNWEQENVPAILNVWFGGSEAALAIGDVLFGNVNPSGKLTATFPKSVGQIPLFYNHKNTGRPLPQGAWFQKFRSNYLDVDNEPLYPFGYGLSYTTFSYSDITLDKSSMNINGEITATVTVTNTGKYDGSEVVQLYIRDLIGSVTRPVKELKGFEKIFLKAGESKQVSFKLTADMLKFYNYNLDFVCEPGDFEVMIGGDSRDVNKALFSLQ
;
A
#
# COMPACT_ATOMS: atom_id res chain seq x y z
N MET A 1 25.15 34.36 -51.02
CA MET A 1 23.76 34.65 -50.76
C MET A 1 22.81 33.48 -51.04
N ARG A 2 22.89 32.72 -52.16
CA ARG A 2 22.03 31.54 -52.39
C ARG A 2 22.18 30.39 -51.37
N GLN A 3 23.37 30.11 -50.86
CA GLN A 3 23.60 29.05 -49.87
C GLN A 3 23.12 29.43 -48.47
N LEU A 4 23.00 30.72 -48.15
CA LEU A 4 22.46 31.18 -46.84
C LEU A 4 20.93 31.10 -46.81
N ILE A 5 20.27 31.37 -47.95
CA ILE A 5 18.82 31.29 -48.09
C ILE A 5 18.32 29.84 -48.01
N LEU A 6 19.05 28.88 -48.58
CA LEU A 6 18.73 27.45 -48.48
C LEU A 6 18.89 26.90 -47.05
N LYS A 7 19.85 27.38 -46.26
CA LYS A 7 20.02 27.00 -44.86
C LYS A 7 18.95 27.59 -43.94
N VAL A 8 18.47 28.80 -44.22
CA VAL A 8 17.39 29.43 -43.47
C VAL A 8 16.05 28.78 -43.79
N GLN A 9 15.79 28.39 -45.04
CA GLN A 9 14.59 27.66 -45.41
C GLN A 9 14.54 26.25 -44.85
N SER A 10 15.69 25.53 -44.80
CA SER A 10 15.78 24.22 -44.18
C SER A 10 15.60 24.28 -42.63
N PHE A 11 16.06 25.37 -42.02
CA PHE A 11 15.87 25.59 -40.56
C PHE A 11 14.43 25.96 -40.21
N LEU A 12 13.75 26.75 -41.08
CA LEU A 12 12.32 27.05 -40.91
C LEU A 12 11.43 25.83 -41.17
N ILE A 13 11.75 24.94 -42.10
CA ILE A 13 11.02 23.70 -42.35
C ILE A 13 11.25 22.70 -41.21
N LEU A 14 12.44 22.66 -40.62
CA LEU A 14 12.71 21.84 -39.43
C LEU A 14 11.99 22.36 -38.18
N LEU A 15 11.88 23.69 -38.02
CA LEU A 15 11.10 24.30 -36.92
C LEU A 15 9.56 24.07 -37.08
N VAL A 16 9.05 24.02 -38.31
CA VAL A 16 7.64 23.71 -38.56
C VAL A 16 7.32 22.22 -38.43
N LEU A 17 8.29 21.32 -38.66
CA LEU A 17 8.14 19.87 -38.45
C LEU A 17 8.30 19.43 -36.99
N VAL A 18 8.95 20.23 -36.13
CA VAL A 18 9.05 19.96 -34.67
C VAL A 18 7.84 20.51 -33.91
N SER A 19 7.09 21.44 -34.50
CA SER A 19 5.86 22.00 -33.88
C SER A 19 4.56 21.21 -34.17
N ALA A 20 4.62 20.06 -34.85
CA ALA A 20 3.43 19.32 -35.26
C ALA A 20 3.11 18.10 -34.37
N ASN A 21 3.71 17.97 -33.19
CA ASN A 21 3.36 16.93 -32.20
C ASN A 21 3.15 17.48 -30.77
N VAL A 22 2.74 18.71 -30.64
CA VAL A 22 2.03 19.12 -29.43
C VAL A 22 0.58 18.71 -29.64
N GLN A 23 0.20 17.53 -29.24
CA GLN A 23 -1.21 17.19 -29.05
C GLN A 23 -1.76 18.23 -28.07
N ALA A 24 -2.57 19.16 -28.60
CA ALA A 24 -3.21 20.16 -27.79
C ALA A 24 -4.07 19.41 -26.75
N GLN A 25 -3.75 19.58 -25.48
CA GLN A 25 -4.60 19.13 -24.39
C GLN A 25 -5.99 19.73 -24.65
N LYS A 26 -7.00 18.87 -24.86
CA LYS A 26 -8.38 19.34 -25.13
C LYS A 26 -8.83 20.20 -23.96
N SER A 27 -9.41 21.34 -24.22
CA SER A 27 -9.83 22.26 -23.17
C SER A 27 -10.97 21.64 -22.34
N PRO A 28 -11.10 21.97 -21.05
CA PRO A 28 -12.26 21.56 -20.25
C PRO A 28 -13.60 21.94 -20.90
N VAL A 29 -13.64 23.03 -21.61
CA VAL A 29 -14.84 23.50 -22.38
C VAL A 29 -15.23 22.51 -23.47
N ASP A 30 -14.26 21.89 -24.16
CA ASP A 30 -14.53 20.88 -25.19
C ASP A 30 -15.09 19.59 -24.57
N MET A 31 -14.61 19.21 -23.39
CA MET A 31 -15.12 18.05 -22.64
C MET A 31 -16.57 18.25 -22.21
N ASP A 32 -16.89 19.41 -21.62
CA ASP A 32 -18.24 19.72 -21.15
C ASP A 32 -19.26 19.70 -22.29
N HIS A 33 -18.95 20.33 -23.41
CA HIS A 33 -19.82 20.32 -24.59
C HIS A 33 -20.02 18.93 -25.15
N PHE A 34 -18.96 18.14 -25.27
CA PHE A 34 -19.05 16.76 -25.76
C PHE A 34 -19.96 15.91 -24.88
N ILE A 35 -19.76 15.98 -23.56
CA ILE A 35 -20.52 15.18 -22.59
C ILE A 35 -21.98 15.64 -22.54
N ASP A 36 -22.25 16.93 -22.56
CA ASP A 36 -23.62 17.48 -22.63
C ASP A 36 -24.38 16.97 -23.84
N ASP A 37 -23.75 16.95 -25.02
CA ASP A 37 -24.37 16.47 -26.25
C ASP A 37 -24.56 14.95 -26.27
N LEU A 38 -23.64 14.18 -25.63
CA LEU A 38 -23.81 12.77 -25.45
C LEU A 38 -24.98 12.46 -24.50
N MET A 39 -25.03 13.13 -23.34
CA MET A 39 -26.05 12.91 -22.32
C MET A 39 -27.46 13.28 -22.80
N LYS A 40 -27.61 14.26 -23.69
CA LYS A 40 -28.91 14.57 -24.36
C LYS A 40 -29.44 13.43 -25.22
N LYS A 41 -28.57 12.58 -25.75
CA LYS A 41 -28.92 11.41 -26.58
C LYS A 41 -29.20 10.14 -25.77
N MET A 42 -28.75 10.10 -24.50
CA MET A 42 -28.90 8.94 -23.63
C MET A 42 -30.33 8.81 -23.10
N THR A 43 -30.83 7.57 -23.05
CA THR A 43 -32.02 7.23 -22.28
C THR A 43 -31.69 7.19 -20.78
N LEU A 44 -32.71 7.14 -19.94
CA LEU A 44 -32.54 6.98 -18.49
C LEU A 44 -31.81 5.67 -18.16
N GLU A 45 -32.20 4.58 -18.82
CA GLU A 45 -31.61 3.26 -18.65
C GLU A 45 -30.12 3.24 -19.01
N GLU A 46 -29.73 3.93 -20.09
CA GLU A 46 -28.32 4.06 -20.47
C GLU A 46 -27.53 4.93 -19.48
N LYS A 47 -28.13 5.97 -18.89
CA LYS A 47 -27.49 6.79 -17.85
C LYS A 47 -27.27 5.95 -16.57
N ILE A 48 -28.30 5.23 -16.12
CA ILE A 48 -28.18 4.29 -14.97
C ILE A 48 -27.18 3.19 -15.28
N GLY A 49 -27.12 2.73 -16.54
CA GLY A 49 -26.14 1.72 -16.99
C GLY A 49 -24.69 2.14 -16.82
N GLN A 50 -24.37 3.44 -17.01
CA GLN A 50 -23.01 3.94 -16.76
C GLN A 50 -22.60 3.81 -15.26
N LEU A 51 -23.55 3.76 -14.35
CA LEU A 51 -23.32 3.64 -12.92
C LEU A 51 -23.06 2.20 -12.47
N ASN A 52 -22.99 1.25 -13.40
CA ASN A 52 -22.91 -0.18 -13.12
C ASN A 52 -21.53 -0.76 -13.45
N LEU A 53 -20.92 -1.42 -12.45
CA LEU A 53 -19.61 -2.10 -12.56
C LEU A 53 -19.75 -3.59 -12.21
N PRO A 54 -20.21 -4.44 -13.14
CA PRO A 54 -20.27 -5.88 -12.91
C PRO A 54 -18.89 -6.53 -13.01
N VAL A 55 -18.77 -7.68 -12.33
CA VAL A 55 -17.58 -8.54 -12.43
C VAL A 55 -17.72 -9.53 -13.57
N THR A 56 -16.62 -9.78 -14.29
CA THR A 56 -16.53 -10.85 -15.29
C THR A 56 -15.10 -11.39 -15.36
N GLY A 57 -14.95 -12.68 -15.67
CA GLY A 57 -13.64 -13.32 -15.79
C GLY A 57 -13.43 -14.44 -14.79
N GLU A 58 -12.19 -14.92 -14.74
CA GLU A 58 -11.76 -16.05 -13.91
C GLU A 58 -11.17 -15.62 -12.56
N ILE A 59 -10.87 -14.32 -12.40
CA ILE A 59 -10.33 -13.76 -11.18
C ILE A 59 -11.49 -13.50 -10.22
N THR A 60 -11.48 -14.19 -9.08
CA THR A 60 -12.50 -14.04 -8.03
C THR A 60 -11.92 -13.23 -6.88
N THR A 61 -12.55 -12.10 -6.58
CA THR A 61 -12.18 -11.20 -5.46
C THR A 61 -13.34 -10.98 -4.49
N GLY A 62 -14.44 -11.72 -4.67
CA GLY A 62 -15.63 -11.65 -3.80
C GLY A 62 -16.59 -12.78 -4.10
N GLN A 63 -17.70 -12.87 -3.34
CA GLN A 63 -18.64 -13.98 -3.41
C GLN A 63 -19.79 -13.80 -4.41
N ALA A 64 -20.16 -12.56 -4.71
CA ALA A 64 -21.23 -12.25 -5.66
C ALA A 64 -20.77 -12.43 -7.11
N LYS A 65 -21.70 -12.78 -8.00
CA LYS A 65 -21.45 -12.97 -9.42
C LYS A 65 -22.44 -12.17 -10.25
N SER A 66 -21.97 -11.57 -11.34
CA SER A 66 -22.82 -10.87 -12.29
C SER A 66 -23.32 -11.83 -13.39
N SER A 67 -24.55 -11.60 -13.84
CA SER A 67 -25.19 -12.42 -14.88
C SER A 67 -25.51 -11.62 -16.14
N ASN A 68 -25.60 -12.31 -17.28
CA ASN A 68 -26.01 -11.74 -18.57
C ASN A 68 -25.17 -10.50 -19.01
N VAL A 69 -23.91 -10.41 -18.58
CA VAL A 69 -23.06 -9.22 -18.76
C VAL A 69 -22.96 -8.81 -20.24
N ALA A 70 -22.74 -9.75 -21.18
CA ALA A 70 -22.64 -9.43 -22.60
C ALA A 70 -23.94 -8.85 -23.18
N LYS A 71 -25.12 -9.31 -22.72
CA LYS A 71 -26.40 -8.73 -23.13
C LYS A 71 -26.57 -7.30 -22.61
N ARG A 72 -26.19 -7.08 -21.34
CA ARG A 72 -26.26 -5.75 -20.69
C ARG A 72 -25.31 -4.73 -21.35
N ILE A 73 -24.10 -5.17 -21.76
CA ILE A 73 -23.16 -4.32 -22.51
C ILE A 73 -23.80 -3.82 -23.80
N ARG A 74 -24.41 -4.71 -24.61
CA ARG A 74 -25.08 -4.33 -25.86
C ARG A 74 -26.29 -3.43 -25.66
N ALA A 75 -26.94 -3.55 -24.50
CA ALA A 75 -28.05 -2.67 -24.11
C ALA A 75 -27.59 -1.29 -23.59
N GLY A 76 -26.29 -1.07 -23.39
CA GLY A 76 -25.75 0.18 -22.81
C GLY A 76 -25.91 0.24 -21.28
N GLU A 77 -26.12 -0.87 -20.61
CA GLU A 77 -26.39 -1.00 -19.16
C GLU A 77 -25.13 -1.29 -18.32
N VAL A 78 -23.94 -0.98 -18.85
CA VAL A 78 -22.66 -1.24 -18.18
C VAL A 78 -21.72 -0.05 -18.39
N GLY A 79 -21.20 0.51 -17.31
CA GLY A 79 -20.22 1.60 -17.33
C GLY A 79 -18.77 1.12 -17.41
N GLY A 80 -18.47 0.02 -16.77
CA GLY A 80 -17.17 -0.62 -16.75
C GLY A 80 -17.24 -2.09 -16.38
N LEU A 81 -16.13 -2.79 -16.43
CA LEU A 81 -15.94 -4.16 -15.99
C LEU A 81 -14.65 -4.28 -15.19
N PHE A 82 -14.56 -5.24 -14.29
CA PHE A 82 -13.31 -5.50 -13.60
C PHE A 82 -12.97 -7.00 -13.52
N ASN A 83 -11.71 -7.28 -13.18
CA ASN A 83 -11.15 -8.63 -13.06
C ASN A 83 -11.17 -9.44 -14.38
N LEU A 84 -11.13 -8.76 -15.53
CA LEU A 84 -10.91 -9.38 -16.81
C LEU A 84 -9.44 -9.23 -17.23
N LYS A 85 -8.72 -10.32 -17.45
CA LYS A 85 -7.32 -10.35 -17.87
C LYS A 85 -7.20 -10.82 -19.32
N GLY A 86 -6.25 -10.23 -20.06
CA GLY A 86 -5.93 -10.56 -21.45
C GLY A 86 -6.45 -9.55 -22.45
N VAL A 87 -5.51 -8.91 -23.16
CA VAL A 87 -5.79 -7.79 -24.07
C VAL A 87 -6.75 -8.18 -25.22
N GLU A 88 -6.66 -9.39 -25.76
CA GLU A 88 -7.58 -9.88 -26.79
C GLU A 88 -9.01 -9.97 -26.24
N ARG A 89 -9.20 -10.54 -25.05
CA ARG A 89 -10.51 -10.66 -24.41
C ARG A 89 -11.10 -9.30 -24.08
N ILE A 90 -10.29 -8.38 -23.54
CA ILE A 90 -10.70 -6.99 -23.26
C ILE A 90 -11.10 -6.29 -24.54
N ARG A 91 -10.35 -6.46 -25.62
CA ARG A 91 -10.67 -5.89 -26.93
C ARG A 91 -12.01 -6.40 -27.48
N ASP A 92 -12.28 -7.72 -27.35
CA ASP A 92 -13.53 -8.32 -27.81
C ASP A 92 -14.75 -7.80 -27.03
N VAL A 93 -14.58 -7.59 -25.71
CA VAL A 93 -15.62 -7.00 -24.87
C VAL A 93 -15.82 -5.52 -25.19
N GLN A 94 -14.74 -4.78 -25.37
CA GLN A 94 -14.81 -3.36 -25.77
C GLN A 94 -15.52 -3.18 -27.12
N LYS A 95 -15.27 -4.11 -28.06
CA LYS A 95 -15.95 -4.13 -29.36
C LYS A 95 -17.46 -4.26 -29.21
N GLN A 96 -17.95 -5.11 -28.30
CA GLN A 96 -19.39 -5.23 -28.04
C GLN A 96 -20.00 -3.92 -27.54
N ALA A 97 -19.30 -3.18 -26.69
CA ALA A 97 -19.76 -1.89 -26.20
C ALA A 97 -19.76 -0.82 -27.31
N VAL A 98 -18.71 -0.76 -28.10
CA VAL A 98 -18.50 0.33 -29.09
C VAL A 98 -19.25 0.07 -30.41
N GLU A 99 -19.28 -1.17 -30.90
CA GLU A 99 -19.82 -1.47 -32.23
C GLU A 99 -21.22 -2.10 -32.19
N GLU A 100 -21.64 -2.70 -31.06
CA GLU A 100 -22.91 -3.41 -30.97
C GLU A 100 -23.94 -2.72 -30.05
N SER A 101 -23.55 -1.65 -29.31
CA SER A 101 -24.50 -0.83 -28.53
C SER A 101 -24.96 0.41 -29.32
N ARG A 102 -26.08 0.99 -28.90
CA ARG A 102 -26.72 2.12 -29.62
C ARG A 102 -25.87 3.39 -29.68
N LEU A 103 -25.15 3.71 -28.61
CA LEU A 103 -24.36 4.94 -28.50
C LEU A 103 -22.86 4.73 -28.64
N GLY A 104 -22.39 3.51 -28.62
CA GLY A 104 -20.97 3.17 -28.76
C GLY A 104 -20.10 3.72 -27.61
N ILE A 105 -20.64 3.83 -26.40
CA ILE A 105 -19.90 4.35 -25.23
C ILE A 105 -18.89 3.28 -24.78
N PRO A 106 -17.57 3.59 -24.74
CA PRO A 106 -16.55 2.63 -24.32
C PRO A 106 -16.66 2.29 -22.83
N LEU A 107 -16.20 1.10 -22.44
CA LEU A 107 -16.15 0.64 -21.07
C LEU A 107 -14.85 1.06 -20.38
N LEU A 108 -14.91 1.22 -19.04
CA LEU A 108 -13.74 1.20 -18.17
C LEU A 108 -13.37 -0.25 -17.86
N PHE A 109 -12.09 -0.58 -17.85
CA PHE A 109 -11.60 -1.89 -17.40
C PHE A 109 -10.74 -1.72 -16.16
N GLY A 110 -11.25 -2.20 -15.01
CA GLY A 110 -10.63 -2.10 -13.71
C GLY A 110 -10.00 -3.40 -13.23
N MET A 111 -8.97 -3.28 -12.36
CA MET A 111 -8.37 -4.41 -11.66
C MET A 111 -7.64 -3.95 -10.41
N ASP A 112 -7.54 -4.84 -9.41
CA ASP A 112 -6.69 -4.65 -8.24
C ASP A 112 -5.20 -4.82 -8.61
N VAL A 113 -4.58 -3.73 -9.08
CA VAL A 113 -3.14 -3.68 -9.39
C VAL A 113 -2.45 -2.93 -8.25
N ILE A 114 -2.49 -3.51 -7.02
CA ILE A 114 -2.14 -2.80 -5.78
C ILE A 114 -0.64 -2.63 -5.62
N HIS A 115 0.15 -3.65 -5.91
CA HIS A 115 1.61 -3.59 -5.82
C HIS A 115 2.31 -4.29 -7.00
N GLY A 116 1.77 -4.14 -8.18
CA GLY A 116 2.30 -4.68 -9.42
C GLY A 116 1.28 -5.48 -10.23
N TYR A 117 1.63 -5.83 -11.46
CA TYR A 117 0.82 -6.65 -12.36
C TYR A 117 1.40 -8.06 -12.46
N GLU A 118 2.16 -8.42 -13.50
CA GLU A 118 2.93 -9.67 -13.53
C GLU A 118 4.32 -9.50 -12.91
N THR A 119 4.92 -8.31 -13.03
CA THR A 119 6.03 -7.91 -12.15
C THR A 119 5.43 -7.42 -10.84
N VAL A 120 5.49 -8.26 -9.82
CA VAL A 120 4.95 -7.96 -8.49
C VAL A 120 6.06 -7.38 -7.62
N PHE A 121 5.80 -6.23 -7.03
CA PHE A 121 6.65 -5.56 -6.04
C PHE A 121 6.33 -6.07 -4.63
N PRO A 122 7.10 -5.71 -3.60
CA PRO A 122 6.73 -6.01 -2.22
C PRO A 122 5.30 -5.58 -1.89
N ILE A 123 4.65 -6.28 -0.96
CA ILE A 123 3.36 -5.81 -0.43
C ILE A 123 3.49 -4.36 0.03
N PRO A 124 2.42 -3.54 -0.01
CA PRO A 124 2.51 -2.11 0.33
C PRO A 124 3.15 -1.81 1.68
N LEU A 125 2.90 -2.61 2.72
CA LEU A 125 3.58 -2.49 4.01
C LEU A 125 5.10 -2.67 3.88
N GLY A 126 5.56 -3.64 3.08
CA GLY A 126 6.99 -3.81 2.78
C GLY A 126 7.53 -2.67 1.93
N LEU A 127 6.80 -2.26 0.90
CA LEU A 127 7.17 -1.17 0.01
C LEU A 127 7.35 0.16 0.77
N SER A 128 6.48 0.45 1.74
CA SER A 128 6.59 1.63 2.61
C SER A 128 7.90 1.64 3.41
N CYS A 129 8.38 0.46 3.83
CA CYS A 129 9.65 0.32 4.56
C CYS A 129 10.89 0.70 3.74
N THR A 130 10.78 0.92 2.44
CA THR A 130 11.86 1.49 1.64
C THR A 130 12.15 2.95 1.98
N TRP A 131 11.16 3.73 2.44
CA TRP A 131 11.22 5.19 2.63
C TRP A 131 11.75 5.91 1.38
N ASN A 132 11.52 5.33 0.21
CA ASN A 132 12.03 5.81 -1.08
C ASN A 132 10.85 6.13 -2.00
N MET A 133 10.37 7.37 -1.92
CA MET A 133 9.19 7.82 -2.69
C MET A 133 9.39 7.65 -4.19
N LYS A 134 10.62 7.82 -4.69
CA LYS A 134 10.93 7.59 -6.11
C LYS A 134 10.77 6.12 -6.52
N ALA A 135 11.22 5.18 -5.69
CA ALA A 135 11.05 3.76 -5.96
C ALA A 135 9.58 3.33 -5.88
N ILE A 136 8.79 3.95 -4.98
CA ILE A 136 7.36 3.73 -4.86
C ILE A 136 6.62 4.25 -6.10
N GLU A 137 6.92 5.47 -6.56
CA GLU A 137 6.38 6.03 -7.79
C GLU A 137 6.74 5.17 -9.02
N GLU A 138 8.00 4.71 -9.11
CA GLU A 138 8.47 3.83 -10.19
C GLU A 138 7.77 2.47 -10.18
N SER A 139 7.49 1.90 -9.00
CA SER A 139 6.73 0.64 -8.87
C SER A 139 5.29 0.78 -9.40
N ALA A 140 4.61 1.88 -9.06
CA ALA A 140 3.27 2.20 -9.56
C ALA A 140 3.29 2.49 -11.08
N ARG A 141 4.34 3.15 -11.58
CA ARG A 141 4.53 3.40 -13.02
C ARG A 141 4.68 2.09 -13.81
N ILE A 142 5.50 1.15 -13.32
CA ILE A 142 5.68 -0.17 -13.94
C ILE A 142 4.37 -0.95 -13.90
N ALA A 143 3.66 -0.92 -12.78
CA ALA A 143 2.37 -1.56 -12.65
C ALA A 143 1.36 -1.01 -13.69
N ALA A 144 1.33 0.30 -13.90
CA ALA A 144 0.49 0.94 -14.92
C ALA A 144 0.88 0.53 -16.35
N ILE A 145 2.18 0.50 -16.67
CA ILE A 145 2.70 0.07 -17.99
C ILE A 145 2.25 -1.36 -18.29
N GLU A 146 2.43 -2.28 -17.34
CA GLU A 146 2.08 -3.69 -17.55
C GLU A 146 0.57 -3.91 -17.63
N ALA A 147 -0.20 -3.33 -16.69
CA ALA A 147 -1.65 -3.45 -16.67
C ALA A 147 -2.30 -2.86 -17.94
N SER A 148 -1.85 -1.67 -18.34
CA SER A 148 -2.34 -1.02 -19.57
C SER A 148 -1.96 -1.76 -20.85
N ALA A 149 -0.81 -2.45 -20.86
CA ALA A 149 -0.41 -3.29 -21.98
C ALA A 149 -1.37 -4.49 -22.15
N ASP A 150 -2.00 -4.93 -21.08
CA ASP A 150 -2.99 -6.02 -21.10
C ASP A 150 -4.46 -5.52 -21.18
N GLY A 151 -4.66 -4.20 -21.36
CA GLY A 151 -5.97 -3.60 -21.62
C GLY A 151 -6.64 -2.93 -20.42
N ILE A 152 -6.03 -2.95 -19.24
CA ILE A 152 -6.56 -2.32 -18.03
C ILE A 152 -6.32 -0.80 -18.10
N CYS A 153 -7.34 0.00 -17.81
CA CYS A 153 -7.24 1.46 -17.79
C CYS A 153 -7.53 2.11 -16.42
N TRP A 154 -7.85 1.28 -15.42
CA TRP A 154 -8.22 1.71 -14.08
C TRP A 154 -7.72 0.72 -13.03
N THR A 155 -7.07 1.21 -11.97
CA THR A 155 -6.64 0.37 -10.84
C THR A 155 -7.35 0.75 -9.55
N PHE A 156 -7.63 -0.23 -8.67
CA PHE A 156 -8.17 0.00 -7.32
C PHE A 156 -7.02 0.19 -6.31
N SER A 157 -6.18 1.17 -6.58
CA SER A 157 -4.98 1.53 -5.80
C SER A 157 -4.69 3.04 -5.97
N PRO A 158 -4.10 3.72 -4.94
CA PRO A 158 -3.50 3.18 -3.72
C PRO A 158 -4.51 2.89 -2.59
N MET A 159 -4.19 1.88 -1.77
CA MET A 159 -4.81 1.68 -0.47
C MET A 159 -4.02 2.48 0.57
N VAL A 160 -4.70 3.40 1.28
CA VAL A 160 -4.04 4.39 2.15
C VAL A 160 -4.58 4.39 3.58
N ASP A 161 -5.30 3.36 3.96
CA ASP A 161 -5.83 3.19 5.32
C ASP A 161 -4.69 3.17 6.34
N VAL A 162 -4.70 4.12 7.27
CA VAL A 162 -3.79 4.12 8.42
C VAL A 162 -4.21 3.01 9.36
N SER A 163 -3.32 2.05 9.66
CA SER A 163 -3.60 0.92 10.53
C SER A 163 -2.69 0.91 11.75
N ARG A 164 -3.29 0.80 12.94
CA ARG A 164 -2.61 0.74 14.24
C ARG A 164 -2.89 -0.56 15.00
N ASP A 165 -3.59 -1.47 14.34
CA ASP A 165 -3.91 -2.79 14.90
C ASP A 165 -3.42 -3.90 13.95
N PRO A 166 -2.29 -4.54 14.24
CA PRO A 166 -1.73 -5.59 13.39
C PRO A 166 -2.56 -6.88 13.38
N ARG A 167 -3.63 -6.99 14.18
CA ARG A 167 -4.59 -8.09 14.08
C ARG A 167 -5.42 -8.00 12.80
N TRP A 168 -5.63 -6.79 12.26
CA TRP A 168 -6.30 -6.58 10.98
C TRP A 168 -5.46 -7.14 9.83
N GLY A 169 -6.07 -8.00 9.01
CA GLY A 169 -5.36 -8.68 7.92
C GLY A 169 -4.87 -7.72 6.84
N ARG A 170 -5.65 -6.70 6.55
CA ARG A 170 -5.37 -5.73 5.48
C ARG A 170 -4.28 -4.70 5.82
N VAL A 171 -3.68 -4.77 7.01
CA VAL A 171 -2.47 -3.99 7.31
C VAL A 171 -1.36 -4.23 6.27
N SER A 172 -1.31 -5.41 5.67
CA SER A 172 -0.38 -5.78 4.59
C SER A 172 -0.56 -4.95 3.32
N GLU A 173 -1.75 -4.41 3.08
CA GLU A 173 -2.11 -3.65 1.88
C GLU A 173 -1.85 -2.14 2.04
N GLY A 174 -1.66 -1.66 3.27
CA GLY A 174 -1.48 -0.25 3.62
C GLY A 174 -0.02 0.14 3.83
N ASN A 175 0.17 1.40 4.24
CA ASN A 175 1.48 2.03 4.38
C ASN A 175 1.95 2.13 5.84
N GLY A 176 1.30 1.39 6.76
CA GLY A 176 1.61 1.36 8.19
C GLY A 176 0.77 2.33 9.01
N GLU A 177 1.35 2.83 10.13
CA GLU A 177 0.62 3.52 11.19
C GLU A 177 0.65 5.06 11.12
N ASP A 178 1.47 5.62 10.21
CA ASP A 178 1.72 7.06 10.13
C ASP A 178 1.01 7.74 8.95
N SER A 179 0.23 8.78 9.25
CA SER A 179 -0.56 9.47 8.24
C SER A 179 0.28 10.39 7.33
N PHE A 180 1.39 10.96 7.83
CA PHE A 180 2.26 11.81 7.00
C PHE A 180 3.01 10.97 5.96
N LEU A 181 3.65 9.88 6.39
CA LEU A 181 4.31 8.95 5.46
C LEU A 181 3.31 8.34 4.47
N GLY A 182 2.12 7.95 4.95
CA GLY A 182 1.02 7.46 4.11
C GLY A 182 0.59 8.48 3.05
N ALA A 183 0.57 9.77 3.38
CA ALA A 183 0.26 10.84 2.45
C ALA A 183 1.32 10.99 1.34
N GLU A 184 2.61 10.96 1.71
CA GLU A 184 3.70 11.02 0.72
C GLU A 184 3.70 9.81 -0.21
N ILE A 185 3.41 8.62 0.31
CA ILE A 185 3.26 7.40 -0.49
C ILE A 185 2.04 7.50 -1.41
N ALA A 186 0.90 7.99 -0.91
CA ALA A 186 -0.31 8.18 -1.72
C ALA A 186 -0.04 9.08 -2.92
N ARG A 187 0.62 10.24 -2.72
CA ARG A 187 1.03 11.12 -3.82
C ARG A 187 1.93 10.43 -4.83
N ALA A 188 2.96 9.72 -4.35
CA ALA A 188 3.90 9.00 -5.22
C ALA A 188 3.18 7.93 -6.08
N MET A 189 2.28 7.16 -5.49
CA MET A 189 1.54 6.13 -6.21
C MET A 189 0.57 6.71 -7.22
N VAL A 190 -0.18 7.77 -6.89
CA VAL A 190 -1.09 8.45 -7.85
C VAL A 190 -0.30 8.96 -9.05
N ARG A 191 0.83 9.65 -8.83
CA ARG A 191 1.72 10.09 -9.94
C ARG A 191 2.23 8.92 -10.76
N GLY A 192 2.64 7.84 -10.12
CA GLY A 192 3.12 6.64 -10.81
C GLY A 192 2.06 6.02 -11.72
N TYR A 193 0.83 5.84 -11.25
CA TYR A 193 -0.26 5.28 -12.07
C TYR A 193 -0.74 6.21 -13.17
N GLN A 194 -1.02 7.47 -12.83
CA GLN A 194 -1.69 8.42 -13.72
C GLN A 194 -0.74 9.22 -14.63
N GLY A 195 0.57 9.17 -14.35
CA GLY A 195 1.53 9.99 -15.07
C GLY A 195 1.20 11.48 -14.92
N LYS A 196 1.22 12.21 -16.04
CA LYS A 196 0.94 13.65 -16.03
C LYS A 196 -0.54 14.00 -16.18
N ASP A 197 -1.26 13.27 -17.05
CA ASP A 197 -2.61 13.65 -17.45
C ASP A 197 -3.45 12.46 -17.98
N MET A 198 -3.00 11.24 -17.81
CA MET A 198 -3.63 10.02 -18.33
C MET A 198 -3.80 9.99 -19.87
N SER A 199 -3.12 10.87 -20.58
CA SER A 199 -3.23 10.96 -22.04
C SER A 199 -2.48 9.86 -22.77
N SER A 200 -1.46 9.27 -22.15
CA SER A 200 -0.68 8.16 -22.71
C SER A 200 -1.42 6.82 -22.59
N ASN A 201 -1.09 5.86 -23.45
CA ASN A 201 -1.69 4.53 -23.40
C ASN A 201 -1.01 3.58 -22.39
N ASP A 202 -0.01 4.06 -21.66
CA ASP A 202 0.67 3.38 -20.57
C ASP A 202 0.39 3.98 -19.19
N GLU A 203 -0.49 4.97 -19.12
CA GLU A 203 -1.04 5.60 -17.92
C GLU A 203 -2.45 5.05 -17.64
N ILE A 204 -2.78 4.80 -16.36
CA ILE A 204 -4.07 4.29 -15.93
C ILE A 204 -4.63 5.13 -14.79
N MET A 205 -5.93 5.22 -14.68
CA MET A 205 -6.60 5.94 -13.60
C MET A 205 -6.38 5.23 -12.26
N ALA A 206 -6.01 5.97 -11.22
CA ALA A 206 -5.89 5.50 -9.85
C ALA A 206 -7.23 5.60 -9.11
N CYS A 207 -7.38 4.80 -8.05
CA CYS A 207 -8.52 4.82 -7.14
C CYS A 207 -8.02 4.74 -5.71
N VAL A 208 -8.09 5.84 -4.96
CA VAL A 208 -7.72 5.81 -3.54
C VAL A 208 -8.78 5.07 -2.72
N LYS A 209 -8.34 4.17 -1.82
CA LYS A 209 -9.22 3.34 -1.01
C LYS A 209 -8.66 3.11 0.40
N HIS A 210 -9.50 2.77 1.36
CA HIS A 210 -10.97 2.71 1.33
C HIS A 210 -11.51 3.92 2.09
N PHE A 211 -12.26 4.79 1.46
CA PHE A 211 -12.71 6.07 2.03
C PHE A 211 -13.98 5.89 2.86
N ALA A 212 -13.89 5.92 4.25
CA ALA A 212 -12.66 6.21 4.98
C ALA A 212 -12.58 5.42 6.29
N LEU A 213 -11.39 5.45 6.91
CA LEU A 213 -11.11 4.96 8.26
C LEU A 213 -11.07 3.44 8.43
N TYR A 214 -11.11 2.66 7.38
CA TYR A 214 -11.25 1.21 7.46
C TYR A 214 -10.12 0.53 8.26
N GLY A 215 -8.91 1.09 8.26
CA GLY A 215 -7.76 0.60 9.06
C GLY A 215 -7.92 0.78 10.58
N ALA A 216 -9.01 1.41 11.05
CA ALA A 216 -9.31 1.61 12.46
C ALA A 216 -10.42 0.69 12.98
N SER A 217 -10.74 -0.39 12.28
CA SER A 217 -11.77 -1.36 12.66
C SER A 217 -11.56 -1.89 14.08
N GLU A 218 -12.63 -1.91 14.88
CA GLU A 218 -12.56 -2.38 16.27
C GLU A 218 -12.07 -3.82 16.36
N ALA A 219 -11.20 -4.07 17.35
CA ALA A 219 -10.54 -5.35 17.60
C ALA A 219 -9.67 -5.87 16.43
N GLY A 220 -9.30 -5.01 15.46
CA GLY A 220 -8.59 -5.42 14.26
C GLY A 220 -9.34 -6.45 13.43
N ARG A 221 -10.68 -6.48 13.51
CA ARG A 221 -11.52 -7.41 12.78
C ARG A 221 -12.04 -6.76 11.51
N ASP A 222 -11.87 -7.44 10.39
CA ASP A 222 -12.30 -6.96 9.09
C ASP A 222 -13.83 -6.76 9.03
N TYR A 223 -14.28 -5.80 8.26
CA TYR A 223 -15.69 -5.42 8.10
C TYR A 223 -16.39 -4.98 9.40
N ASN A 224 -15.62 -4.58 10.42
CA ASN A 224 -16.15 -4.21 11.72
C ASN A 224 -16.32 -2.70 11.87
N THR A 225 -17.08 -2.33 12.90
CA THR A 225 -17.35 -0.96 13.31
C THR A 225 -16.11 -0.11 13.46
N VAL A 226 -16.21 1.16 13.06
CA VAL A 226 -15.23 2.21 13.34
C VAL A 226 -15.92 3.32 14.11
N ASP A 227 -15.39 3.65 15.30
CA ASP A 227 -15.86 4.77 16.11
C ASP A 227 -14.70 5.63 16.59
N MET A 228 -14.75 6.90 16.26
CA MET A 228 -13.81 7.89 16.73
C MET A 228 -14.34 9.34 16.58
N SER A 229 -13.81 10.27 17.36
CA SER A 229 -14.14 11.69 17.20
C SER A 229 -13.64 12.24 15.86
N HIS A 230 -14.34 13.22 15.28
CA HIS A 230 -13.90 13.93 14.07
C HIS A 230 -12.51 14.57 14.27
N GLN A 231 -12.20 15.08 15.47
CA GLN A 231 -10.89 15.62 15.78
C GLN A 231 -9.78 14.58 15.60
N ARG A 232 -9.99 13.34 16.07
CA ARG A 232 -9.05 12.23 15.86
C ARG A 232 -8.99 11.81 14.39
N MET A 233 -10.14 11.71 13.75
CA MET A 233 -10.28 11.38 12.34
C MET A 233 -9.41 12.28 11.45
N PHE A 234 -9.56 13.61 11.56
CA PHE A 234 -8.83 14.57 10.73
C PHE A 234 -7.35 14.66 11.08
N ASN A 235 -6.97 14.58 12.36
CA ASN A 235 -5.56 14.67 12.73
C ASN A 235 -4.75 13.40 12.47
N GLU A 236 -5.39 12.21 12.45
CA GLU A 236 -4.65 10.97 12.56
C GLU A 236 -4.90 10.00 11.37
N TYR A 237 -6.00 10.16 10.60
CA TYR A 237 -6.41 9.18 9.59
C TYR A 237 -6.69 9.76 8.19
N MET A 238 -7.18 11.00 8.09
CA MET A 238 -7.71 11.53 6.82
C MET A 238 -6.65 12.06 5.86
N LEU A 239 -5.46 12.40 6.36
CA LEU A 239 -4.40 13.05 5.57
C LEU A 239 -3.99 12.25 4.31
N PRO A 240 -3.84 10.91 4.32
CA PRO A 240 -3.45 10.17 3.12
C PRO A 240 -4.50 10.22 2.00
N TYR A 241 -5.80 10.20 2.34
CA TYR A 241 -6.88 10.35 1.35
C TYR A 241 -6.90 11.75 0.76
N GLN A 242 -6.77 12.77 1.62
CA GLN A 242 -6.70 14.17 1.18
C GLN A 242 -5.50 14.37 0.24
N ALA A 243 -4.35 13.82 0.57
CA ALA A 243 -3.14 13.89 -0.24
C ALA A 243 -3.33 13.25 -1.64
N ALA A 244 -4.04 12.14 -1.73
CA ALA A 244 -4.37 11.52 -3.02
C ALA A 244 -5.34 12.40 -3.84
N VAL A 245 -6.32 13.04 -3.19
CA VAL A 245 -7.24 13.99 -3.85
C VAL A 245 -6.48 15.23 -4.35
N GLU A 246 -5.61 15.80 -3.52
CA GLU A 246 -4.77 16.95 -3.91
C GLU A 246 -3.83 16.62 -5.08
N GLU A 247 -3.36 15.37 -5.19
CA GLU A 247 -2.55 14.89 -6.31
C GLU A 247 -3.38 14.59 -7.58
N GLY A 248 -4.70 14.73 -7.51
CA GLY A 248 -5.60 14.58 -8.65
C GLY A 248 -6.01 13.14 -8.97
N VAL A 249 -6.18 12.29 -7.95
CA VAL A 249 -6.68 10.92 -8.14
C VAL A 249 -8.03 10.93 -8.88
N GLY A 250 -8.18 10.05 -9.89
CA GLY A 250 -9.36 10.04 -10.76
C GLY A 250 -10.61 9.42 -10.14
N SER A 251 -10.46 8.57 -9.13
CA SER A 251 -11.58 7.91 -8.45
C SER A 251 -11.29 7.63 -6.97
N VAL A 252 -12.37 7.45 -6.20
CA VAL A 252 -12.35 7.11 -4.78
C VAL A 252 -13.25 5.89 -4.57
N MET A 253 -12.80 4.92 -3.77
CA MET A 253 -13.63 3.77 -3.37
C MET A 253 -14.12 3.95 -1.94
N ALA A 254 -15.44 3.86 -1.74
CA ALA A 254 -16.06 3.93 -0.42
C ALA A 254 -15.72 2.69 0.40
N SER A 255 -15.50 2.87 1.70
CA SER A 255 -15.20 1.75 2.61
C SER A 255 -16.46 0.99 3.05
N PHE A 256 -16.25 -0.21 3.60
CA PHE A 256 -17.31 -1.07 4.12
C PHE A 256 -17.88 -0.60 5.45
N ASN A 257 -17.01 -0.05 6.33
CA ASN A 257 -17.37 0.33 7.69
C ASN A 257 -18.27 1.57 7.75
N GLU A 258 -18.95 1.72 8.85
CA GLU A 258 -19.65 2.96 9.17
C GLU A 258 -18.70 4.04 9.72
N VAL A 259 -19.09 5.29 9.53
CA VAL A 259 -18.50 6.48 10.14
C VAL A 259 -19.63 7.25 10.84
N ASP A 260 -19.49 7.52 12.12
CA ASP A 260 -20.57 8.10 12.96
C ASP A 260 -21.89 7.31 12.88
N GLY A 261 -21.82 5.98 12.85
CA GLY A 261 -22.98 5.10 12.79
C GLY A 261 -23.69 5.03 11.43
N VAL A 262 -23.11 5.62 10.36
CA VAL A 262 -23.64 5.55 9.00
C VAL A 262 -22.62 4.87 8.10
N PRO A 263 -22.96 3.76 7.41
CA PRO A 263 -22.05 3.13 6.45
C PRO A 263 -21.48 4.14 5.47
N ALA A 264 -20.16 4.09 5.24
CA ALA A 264 -19.47 5.09 4.43
C ALA A 264 -20.12 5.28 3.05
N THR A 265 -20.56 4.19 2.40
CA THR A 265 -21.29 4.19 1.13
C THR A 265 -22.59 5.04 1.16
N GLY A 266 -23.26 5.13 2.32
CA GLY A 266 -24.47 5.93 2.50
C GLY A 266 -24.24 7.26 3.23
N ASN A 267 -23.00 7.58 3.60
CA ASN A 267 -22.68 8.74 4.44
C ASN A 267 -22.50 10.02 3.60
N LYS A 268 -23.56 10.83 3.53
CA LYS A 268 -23.56 12.08 2.78
C LYS A 268 -22.54 13.10 3.29
N TRP A 269 -22.35 13.20 4.60
CA TRP A 269 -21.35 14.10 5.17
C TRP A 269 -19.95 13.72 4.66
N LEU A 270 -19.61 12.44 4.71
CA LEU A 270 -18.30 11.96 4.24
C LEU A 270 -18.14 12.13 2.72
N MET A 271 -19.09 11.64 1.92
CA MET A 271 -18.97 11.59 0.45
C MET A 271 -19.22 12.94 -0.23
N THR A 272 -20.08 13.78 0.32
CA THR A 272 -20.41 15.07 -0.28
C THR A 272 -19.76 16.23 0.44
N ASP A 273 -19.91 16.34 1.77
CA ASP A 273 -19.48 17.57 2.45
C ASP A 273 -17.97 17.58 2.66
N VAL A 274 -17.35 16.47 3.07
CA VAL A 274 -15.89 16.38 3.19
C VAL A 274 -15.24 16.20 1.81
N LEU A 275 -15.52 15.11 1.11
CA LEU A 275 -14.79 14.75 -0.11
C LEU A 275 -14.98 15.78 -1.22
N ARG A 276 -16.22 16.16 -1.56
CA ARG A 276 -16.49 17.00 -2.72
C ARG A 276 -16.44 18.50 -2.40
N LYS A 277 -17.01 18.94 -1.26
CA LYS A 277 -17.08 20.38 -0.96
C LYS A 277 -15.83 20.90 -0.25
N GLN A 278 -15.33 20.16 0.75
CA GLN A 278 -14.15 20.61 1.51
C GLN A 278 -12.85 20.37 0.73
N TRP A 279 -12.70 19.20 0.08
CA TRP A 279 -11.48 18.83 -0.66
C TRP A 279 -11.57 19.06 -2.18
N ASN A 280 -12.72 19.51 -2.69
CA ASN A 280 -12.97 19.79 -4.11
C ASN A 280 -12.71 18.60 -5.05
N PHE A 281 -12.98 17.36 -4.60
CA PHE A 281 -12.84 16.18 -5.43
C PHE A 281 -13.82 16.22 -6.63
N ASP A 282 -13.30 16.16 -7.86
CA ASP A 282 -14.04 16.23 -9.10
C ASP A 282 -14.21 14.88 -9.82
N GLY A 283 -13.48 13.83 -9.40
CA GLY A 283 -13.61 12.48 -9.92
C GLY A 283 -14.91 11.77 -9.49
N PHE A 284 -15.01 10.48 -9.77
CA PHE A 284 -16.17 9.68 -9.36
C PHE A 284 -15.87 8.79 -8.13
N VAL A 285 -16.95 8.48 -7.40
CA VAL A 285 -16.92 7.55 -6.25
C VAL A 285 -17.52 6.21 -6.68
N VAL A 286 -16.77 5.14 -6.51
CA VAL A 286 -17.22 3.75 -6.66
C VAL A 286 -17.41 3.12 -5.28
N THR A 287 -18.37 2.20 -5.12
CA THR A 287 -18.44 1.38 -3.90
C THR A 287 -17.33 0.36 -3.87
N ASP A 288 -17.04 -0.19 -2.69
CA ASP A 288 -16.38 -1.49 -2.61
C ASP A 288 -17.34 -2.61 -3.05
N TYR A 289 -16.85 -3.84 -3.10
CA TYR A 289 -17.57 -5.02 -3.59
C TYR A 289 -18.88 -5.23 -2.81
N THR A 290 -20.02 -5.18 -3.50
CA THR A 290 -21.38 -5.27 -2.91
C THR A 290 -21.75 -4.19 -1.88
N GLY A 291 -20.97 -3.11 -1.73
CA GLY A 291 -21.11 -2.15 -0.64
C GLY A 291 -22.48 -1.44 -0.53
N ILE A 292 -23.27 -1.38 -1.61
CA ILE A 292 -24.66 -0.86 -1.50
C ILE A 292 -25.57 -1.89 -0.81
N THR A 293 -25.55 -3.14 -1.28
CA THR A 293 -26.47 -4.16 -0.72
C THR A 293 -26.10 -4.54 0.71
N GLU A 294 -24.85 -4.43 1.11
CA GLU A 294 -24.42 -4.66 2.50
C GLU A 294 -25.05 -3.68 3.49
N MET A 295 -25.43 -2.49 3.06
CA MET A 295 -26.19 -1.57 3.93
C MET A 295 -27.55 -2.13 4.38
N THR A 296 -28.09 -3.16 3.72
CA THR A 296 -29.29 -3.87 4.20
C THR A 296 -29.00 -4.63 5.50
N ASP A 297 -27.82 -5.24 5.61
CA ASP A 297 -27.39 -5.97 6.81
C ASP A 297 -27.00 -5.01 7.94
N HIS A 298 -26.57 -3.79 7.61
CA HIS A 298 -26.48 -2.70 8.58
C HIS A 298 -27.83 -2.18 9.09
N GLY A 299 -28.95 -2.70 8.56
CA GLY A 299 -30.29 -2.29 8.98
C GLY A 299 -30.77 -0.96 8.42
N MET A 300 -30.15 -0.45 7.32
CA MET A 300 -30.48 0.86 6.73
C MET A 300 -31.70 0.83 5.80
N GLY A 301 -32.27 -0.34 5.52
CA GLY A 301 -33.46 -0.51 4.72
C GLY A 301 -33.39 -1.63 3.68
N ASP A 302 -34.38 -1.68 2.78
CA ASP A 302 -34.36 -2.60 1.64
C ASP A 302 -33.40 -2.10 0.53
N THR A 303 -33.12 -2.95 -0.46
CA THR A 303 -32.20 -2.64 -1.57
C THR A 303 -32.55 -1.33 -2.27
N GLN A 304 -33.83 -0.99 -2.46
CA GLN A 304 -34.25 0.26 -3.07
C GLN A 304 -33.88 1.47 -2.18
N THR A 305 -34.08 1.35 -0.89
CA THR A 305 -33.79 2.40 0.09
C THR A 305 -32.30 2.65 0.18
N VAL A 306 -31.48 1.61 0.30
CA VAL A 306 -30.01 1.77 0.40
C VAL A 306 -29.38 2.23 -0.90
N ALA A 307 -29.92 1.84 -2.07
CA ALA A 307 -29.48 2.38 -3.36
C ALA A 307 -29.76 3.88 -3.48
N ALA A 308 -30.95 4.32 -3.06
CA ALA A 308 -31.29 5.75 -3.04
C ALA A 308 -30.41 6.52 -2.04
N LEU A 309 -30.10 5.94 -0.89
CA LEU A 309 -29.22 6.52 0.12
C LEU A 309 -27.80 6.73 -0.46
N ALA A 310 -27.22 5.70 -1.09
CA ALA A 310 -25.88 5.75 -1.70
C ALA A 310 -25.77 6.84 -2.78
N LEU A 311 -26.71 6.87 -3.74
CA LEU A 311 -26.72 7.87 -4.80
C LEU A 311 -26.87 9.30 -4.23
N ASN A 312 -27.75 9.50 -3.25
CA ASN A 312 -27.98 10.79 -2.60
C ASN A 312 -26.79 11.20 -1.70
N ALA A 313 -26.00 10.26 -1.21
CA ALA A 313 -24.76 10.52 -0.49
C ALA A 313 -23.65 11.03 -1.42
N GLY A 314 -23.68 10.67 -2.71
CA GLY A 314 -22.68 11.09 -3.69
C GLY A 314 -21.84 9.96 -4.28
N VAL A 315 -22.26 8.70 -4.09
CA VAL A 315 -21.71 7.53 -4.79
C VAL A 315 -22.17 7.53 -6.23
N ASP A 316 -21.25 7.28 -7.17
CA ASP A 316 -21.51 7.38 -8.61
C ASP A 316 -21.58 6.01 -9.30
N MET A 317 -20.88 4.99 -8.77
CA MET A 317 -20.78 3.68 -9.42
C MET A 317 -20.95 2.54 -8.40
N ASP A 318 -21.80 1.59 -8.77
CA ASP A 318 -22.18 0.41 -7.99
C ASP A 318 -21.34 -0.79 -8.44
N MET A 319 -20.47 -1.28 -7.54
CA MET A 319 -19.66 -2.47 -7.78
C MET A 319 -20.44 -3.73 -7.38
N VAL A 320 -20.89 -4.50 -8.38
CA VAL A 320 -21.48 -5.84 -8.29
C VAL A 320 -22.86 -5.94 -7.64
N SER A 321 -23.32 -4.98 -6.85
CA SER A 321 -24.61 -5.06 -6.14
C SER A 321 -25.82 -5.16 -7.06
N ASP A 322 -25.75 -4.66 -8.30
CA ASP A 322 -26.90 -4.47 -9.20
C ASP A 322 -28.02 -3.60 -8.60
N ALA A 323 -27.76 -2.92 -7.49
CA ALA A 323 -28.75 -2.15 -6.75
C ALA A 323 -29.23 -0.92 -7.54
N PHE A 324 -28.32 -0.19 -8.19
CA PHE A 324 -28.67 0.96 -9.02
C PHE A 324 -29.49 0.55 -10.22
N THR A 325 -29.07 -0.46 -10.97
CA THR A 325 -29.78 -0.90 -12.19
C THR A 325 -31.15 -1.51 -11.91
N SER A 326 -31.33 -2.16 -10.76
CA SER A 326 -32.61 -2.79 -10.40
C SER A 326 -33.62 -1.87 -9.74
N THR A 327 -33.19 -0.73 -9.14
CA THR A 327 -34.09 0.04 -8.27
C THR A 327 -34.21 1.54 -8.61
N LEU A 328 -33.21 2.17 -9.25
CA LEU A 328 -33.20 3.64 -9.43
C LEU A 328 -34.35 4.16 -10.28
N LYS A 329 -34.81 3.40 -11.28
CA LYS A 329 -35.98 3.82 -12.09
C LYS A 329 -37.23 3.97 -11.20
N LYS A 330 -37.51 2.99 -10.38
CA LYS A 330 -38.62 3.05 -9.42
C LYS A 330 -38.41 4.15 -8.38
N SER A 331 -37.18 4.34 -7.91
CA SER A 331 -36.83 5.40 -6.95
C SER A 331 -37.05 6.80 -7.50
N LEU A 332 -36.82 7.01 -8.81
CA LEU A 332 -37.15 8.25 -9.51
C LEU A 332 -38.67 8.48 -9.60
N GLU A 333 -39.43 7.43 -9.94
CA GLU A 333 -40.91 7.49 -10.00
C GLU A 333 -41.51 7.82 -8.64
N GLU A 334 -40.94 7.32 -7.57
CA GLU A 334 -41.35 7.58 -6.19
C GLU A 334 -40.75 8.85 -5.57
N GLY A 335 -39.88 9.57 -6.28
CA GLY A 335 -39.24 10.79 -5.79
C GLY A 335 -38.19 10.59 -4.70
N LYS A 336 -37.70 9.36 -4.49
CA LYS A 336 -36.61 9.03 -3.54
C LYS A 336 -35.24 9.54 -4.00
N VAL A 337 -35.03 9.63 -5.31
CA VAL A 337 -33.85 10.21 -5.95
C VAL A 337 -34.30 11.18 -7.04
N SER A 338 -33.40 12.09 -7.44
CA SER A 338 -33.68 13.05 -8.53
C SER A 338 -32.98 12.66 -9.83
N VAL A 339 -33.54 13.01 -10.98
CA VAL A 339 -32.87 12.89 -12.29
C VAL A 339 -31.52 13.60 -12.26
N LYS A 340 -31.43 14.77 -11.58
CA LYS A 340 -30.20 15.53 -11.44
C LYS A 340 -29.09 14.71 -10.73
N ALA A 341 -29.44 13.88 -9.76
CA ALA A 341 -28.45 13.03 -9.07
C ALA A 341 -27.92 11.93 -10.00
N VAL A 342 -28.80 11.27 -10.77
CA VAL A 342 -28.40 10.28 -11.78
C VAL A 342 -27.53 10.92 -12.87
N ASP A 343 -27.93 12.11 -13.36
CA ASP A 343 -27.17 12.84 -14.37
C ASP A 343 -25.78 13.24 -13.86
N ALA A 344 -25.67 13.69 -12.63
CA ALA A 344 -24.37 14.05 -12.02
C ALA A 344 -23.43 12.85 -11.89
N ALA A 345 -23.96 11.71 -11.44
CA ALA A 345 -23.17 10.48 -11.35
C ALA A 345 -22.71 9.97 -12.72
N CYS A 346 -23.64 9.91 -13.70
CA CYS A 346 -23.33 9.53 -15.07
C CYS A 346 -22.27 10.45 -15.70
N ARG A 347 -22.40 11.75 -15.52
CA ARG A 347 -21.45 12.76 -16.03
C ARG A 347 -20.02 12.47 -15.56
N ARG A 348 -19.79 12.25 -14.27
CA ARG A 348 -18.45 12.00 -13.72
C ARG A 348 -17.78 10.76 -14.32
N ILE A 349 -18.56 9.71 -14.57
CA ILE A 349 -18.05 8.50 -15.23
C ILE A 349 -17.70 8.78 -16.69
N LEU A 350 -18.51 9.56 -17.40
CA LEU A 350 -18.22 9.97 -18.78
C LEU A 350 -17.00 10.90 -18.85
N GLU A 351 -16.83 11.82 -17.89
CA GLU A 351 -15.64 12.65 -17.75
C GLU A 351 -14.36 11.83 -17.53
N ALA A 352 -14.41 10.81 -16.68
CA ALA A 352 -13.30 9.89 -16.50
C ALA A 352 -12.92 9.16 -17.81
N LYS A 353 -13.92 8.67 -18.57
CA LYS A 353 -13.68 8.07 -19.88
C LYS A 353 -13.08 9.06 -20.89
N TYR A 354 -13.51 10.32 -20.83
CA TYR A 354 -12.99 11.39 -21.68
C TYR A 354 -11.53 11.71 -21.33
N LYS A 355 -11.23 11.92 -20.04
CA LYS A 355 -9.86 12.15 -19.53
C LYS A 355 -8.90 11.01 -19.91
N LEU A 356 -9.37 9.77 -19.92
CA LEU A 356 -8.62 8.60 -20.39
C LEU A 356 -8.46 8.55 -21.94
N GLY A 357 -9.10 9.46 -22.70
CA GLY A 357 -9.05 9.48 -24.16
C GLY A 357 -9.82 8.36 -24.86
N LEU A 358 -10.73 7.66 -24.15
CA LEU A 358 -11.48 6.53 -24.69
C LEU A 358 -12.50 6.92 -25.76
N PHE A 359 -13.00 8.15 -25.75
CA PHE A 359 -13.88 8.65 -26.80
C PHE A 359 -13.14 9.01 -28.10
N ASP A 360 -11.85 9.32 -28.03
CA ASP A 360 -11.00 9.53 -29.20
C ASP A 360 -10.54 8.21 -29.81
N ASN A 361 -10.18 7.28 -28.94
CA ASN A 361 -9.77 5.93 -29.33
C ASN A 361 -10.22 4.90 -28.29
N PRO A 362 -11.37 4.25 -28.47
CA PRO A 362 -11.90 3.26 -27.53
C PRO A 362 -10.99 2.01 -27.38
N TYR A 363 -10.10 1.77 -28.35
CA TYR A 363 -9.13 0.67 -28.35
C TYR A 363 -7.73 1.10 -27.92
N LYS A 364 -7.56 2.28 -27.33
CA LYS A 364 -6.26 2.85 -26.90
C LYS A 364 -5.41 1.87 -26.11
N TYR A 365 -6.02 1.06 -25.24
CA TYR A 365 -5.37 0.07 -24.40
C TYR A 365 -5.37 -1.35 -24.99
N CYS A 366 -5.94 -1.56 -26.19
CA CYS A 366 -6.18 -2.87 -26.78
C CYS A 366 -5.16 -3.28 -27.87
N ASP A 367 -3.91 -2.83 -27.78
CA ASP A 367 -2.85 -3.24 -28.69
C ASP A 367 -2.27 -4.59 -28.26
N VAL A 368 -2.63 -5.64 -29.00
CA VAL A 368 -2.23 -7.05 -28.74
C VAL A 368 -0.72 -7.29 -28.85
N THR A 369 0.05 -6.33 -29.34
CA THR A 369 1.52 -6.47 -29.45
C THR A 369 2.26 -6.02 -28.20
N ARG A 370 1.63 -5.23 -27.33
CA ARG A 370 2.24 -4.63 -26.13
C ARG A 370 2.58 -5.66 -25.05
N PRO A 371 1.74 -6.67 -24.72
CA PRO A 371 2.04 -7.58 -23.61
C PRO A 371 3.42 -8.23 -23.73
N LYS A 372 3.77 -8.74 -24.92
CA LYS A 372 5.07 -9.39 -25.17
C LYS A 372 6.28 -8.46 -24.98
N LYS A 373 6.09 -7.15 -25.08
CA LYS A 373 7.17 -6.14 -25.04
C LYS A 373 7.27 -5.46 -23.69
N GLN A 374 6.16 -5.39 -22.94
CA GLN A 374 6.05 -4.51 -21.79
C GLN A 374 5.72 -5.25 -20.48
N ILE A 375 5.29 -6.51 -20.52
CA ILE A 375 4.96 -7.27 -19.31
C ILE A 375 6.13 -8.15 -18.91
N PHE A 376 6.50 -8.10 -17.61
CA PHE A 376 7.51 -8.93 -16.97
C PHE A 376 8.90 -8.84 -17.65
N THR A 377 9.29 -7.63 -18.05
CA THR A 377 10.56 -7.39 -18.75
C THR A 377 11.75 -7.57 -17.79
N LYS A 378 12.95 -7.70 -18.36
CA LYS A 378 14.18 -7.80 -17.54
C LYS A 378 14.43 -6.54 -16.72
N GLU A 379 14.10 -5.39 -17.29
CA GLU A 379 14.22 -4.07 -16.66
C GLU A 379 13.25 -3.96 -15.47
N HIS A 380 11.98 -4.31 -15.65
CA HIS A 380 10.98 -4.31 -14.57
C HIS A 380 11.38 -5.26 -13.43
N ARG A 381 11.82 -6.46 -13.78
CA ARG A 381 12.33 -7.44 -12.80
C ARG A 381 13.55 -6.93 -12.02
N ALA A 382 14.48 -6.27 -12.70
CA ALA A 382 15.66 -5.71 -12.02
C ALA A 382 15.28 -4.62 -11.02
N ILE A 383 14.31 -3.75 -11.38
CA ILE A 383 13.77 -2.73 -10.49
C ILE A 383 13.01 -3.38 -9.32
N ALA A 384 12.16 -4.39 -9.57
CA ALA A 384 11.46 -5.11 -8.51
C ALA A 384 12.43 -5.80 -7.53
N ARG A 385 13.50 -6.44 -8.01
CA ARG A 385 14.57 -7.03 -7.17
C ARG A 385 15.24 -5.99 -6.28
N LYS A 386 15.61 -4.84 -6.86
CA LYS A 386 16.21 -3.74 -6.12
C LYS A 386 15.27 -3.21 -5.04
N THR A 387 14.01 -2.93 -5.41
CA THR A 387 13.00 -2.41 -4.48
C THR A 387 12.71 -3.41 -3.36
N ALA A 388 12.64 -4.71 -3.66
CA ALA A 388 12.51 -5.75 -2.65
C ALA A 388 13.68 -5.76 -1.67
N SER A 389 14.92 -5.66 -2.16
CA SER A 389 16.10 -5.58 -1.29
C SER A 389 16.09 -4.35 -0.37
N GLU A 390 15.56 -3.20 -0.85
CA GLU A 390 15.43 -1.96 -0.07
C GLU A 390 14.29 -2.01 0.95
N SER A 391 13.30 -2.91 0.80
CA SER A 391 12.14 -3.05 1.67
C SER A 391 12.37 -3.96 2.87
N PHE A 392 13.36 -4.84 2.81
CA PHE A 392 13.64 -5.79 3.88
C PHE A 392 14.24 -5.09 5.09
N VAL A 393 13.75 -5.47 6.27
CA VAL A 393 14.17 -4.87 7.54
C VAL A 393 14.99 -5.84 8.36
N LEU A 394 16.25 -5.50 8.61
CA LEU A 394 17.11 -6.27 9.51
C LEU A 394 16.72 -5.93 10.96
N LEU A 395 16.01 -6.85 11.63
CA LEU A 395 15.52 -6.65 12.98
C LEU A 395 16.58 -6.95 14.04
N LYS A 396 17.45 -7.93 13.77
CA LYS A 396 18.53 -8.34 14.70
C LYS A 396 19.73 -8.85 13.91
N ASN A 397 20.95 -8.53 14.37
CA ASN A 397 22.21 -9.02 13.79
C ASN A 397 23.34 -9.05 14.84
N GLU A 398 23.24 -9.97 15.81
CA GLU A 398 24.25 -10.13 16.87
C GLU A 398 25.57 -10.59 16.29
N ASN A 399 26.67 -10.05 16.82
CA ASN A 399 28.03 -10.40 16.43
C ASN A 399 28.30 -10.34 14.92
N SER A 400 27.54 -9.53 14.17
CA SER A 400 27.65 -9.38 12.71
C SER A 400 27.56 -10.74 11.98
N VAL A 401 26.56 -11.56 12.35
CA VAL A 401 26.25 -12.84 11.71
C VAL A 401 26.01 -12.66 10.23
N LEU A 402 25.26 -11.61 9.87
CA LEU A 402 25.05 -11.19 8.49
C LEU A 402 26.02 -10.05 8.13
N PRO A 403 26.53 -10.00 6.86
CA PRO A 403 26.22 -10.90 5.75
C PRO A 403 26.93 -12.26 5.84
N LEU A 404 26.28 -13.32 5.34
CA LEU A 404 26.85 -14.66 5.24
C LEU A 404 27.91 -14.75 4.15
N ALA A 405 28.90 -15.59 4.37
CA ALA A 405 29.87 -15.91 3.31
C ALA A 405 29.29 -16.94 2.32
N LYS A 406 29.52 -16.72 1.01
CA LYS A 406 29.14 -17.69 -0.05
C LYS A 406 30.14 -18.85 -0.10
N LYS A 407 30.17 -19.68 0.96
CA LYS A 407 31.08 -20.83 1.08
C LYS A 407 30.49 -21.94 1.99
N GLY A 408 31.07 -23.12 1.94
CA GLY A 408 30.67 -24.24 2.81
C GLY A 408 29.29 -24.81 2.43
N THR A 409 28.58 -25.30 3.43
CA THR A 409 27.27 -25.92 3.28
C THR A 409 26.22 -25.11 4.04
N ILE A 410 25.16 -24.70 3.36
CA ILE A 410 24.05 -23.92 3.91
C ILE A 410 22.80 -24.79 3.92
N ALA A 411 22.18 -24.98 5.08
CA ALA A 411 20.85 -25.57 5.19
C ALA A 411 19.81 -24.47 4.94
N VAL A 412 18.83 -24.72 4.09
CA VAL A 412 17.64 -23.88 3.91
C VAL A 412 16.44 -24.71 4.36
N VAL A 413 15.86 -24.33 5.50
CA VAL A 413 14.86 -25.12 6.23
C VAL A 413 13.62 -24.27 6.48
N GLY A 414 12.45 -24.86 6.37
CA GLY A 414 11.18 -24.24 6.69
C GLY A 414 10.11 -24.50 5.63
N PRO A 415 8.82 -24.46 6.02
CA PRO A 415 7.70 -24.71 5.09
C PRO A 415 7.58 -23.65 3.99
N LEU A 416 8.15 -22.46 4.17
CA LEU A 416 8.10 -21.35 3.22
C LEU A 416 9.28 -21.34 2.23
N ALA A 417 10.27 -22.22 2.43
CA ALA A 417 11.53 -22.20 1.67
C ALA A 417 11.35 -22.56 0.18
N ASP A 418 10.45 -23.47 -0.14
CA ASP A 418 10.21 -23.96 -1.53
C ASP A 418 8.84 -23.55 -2.07
N SER A 419 8.30 -22.42 -1.63
CA SER A 419 7.02 -21.90 -2.12
C SER A 419 7.23 -20.71 -3.05
N ARG A 420 6.79 -20.87 -4.31
CA ARG A 420 6.74 -19.76 -5.30
C ARG A 420 5.53 -18.86 -5.08
N SER A 421 4.40 -19.46 -4.67
CA SER A 421 3.12 -18.77 -4.47
C SER A 421 3.12 -17.86 -3.25
N ASN A 422 4.03 -18.09 -2.30
CA ASN A 422 4.14 -17.26 -1.11
C ASN A 422 4.90 -15.93 -1.35
N MET A 423 5.73 -15.86 -2.39
CA MET A 423 6.62 -14.70 -2.63
C MET A 423 5.88 -13.41 -2.90
N PRO A 424 4.81 -13.38 -3.74
CA PRO A 424 4.12 -12.14 -4.07
C PRO A 424 3.29 -11.55 -2.93
N GLY A 425 2.82 -12.36 -1.98
CA GLY A 425 1.89 -11.89 -0.96
C GLY A 425 0.46 -11.74 -1.44
N THR A 426 -0.37 -11.13 -0.59
CA THR A 426 -1.80 -10.89 -0.84
C THR A 426 -2.04 -9.88 -1.97
N TRP A 427 -3.25 -9.88 -2.54
CA TRP A 427 -3.69 -8.94 -3.59
C TRP A 427 -2.75 -8.81 -4.80
N SER A 428 -2.14 -9.91 -5.22
CA SER A 428 -1.36 -9.99 -6.46
C SER A 428 -2.16 -10.76 -7.52
N VAL A 429 -3.34 -10.24 -7.87
CA VAL A 429 -4.38 -10.95 -8.67
C VAL A 429 -3.96 -11.26 -10.10
N ALA A 430 -3.07 -10.46 -10.69
CA ALA A 430 -2.53 -10.66 -12.02
C ALA A 430 -1.26 -11.53 -12.05
N ALA A 431 -0.73 -11.90 -10.88
CA ALA A 431 0.53 -12.64 -10.74
C ALA A 431 0.53 -13.99 -11.45
N VAL A 432 1.67 -14.36 -12.02
CA VAL A 432 1.89 -15.64 -12.71
C VAL A 432 2.91 -16.45 -11.91
N MET A 433 2.45 -17.15 -10.87
CA MET A 433 3.26 -17.77 -9.82
C MET A 433 4.38 -18.68 -10.31
N ASN A 434 4.16 -19.41 -11.42
CA ASN A 434 5.17 -20.32 -11.98
C ASN A 434 6.37 -19.61 -12.64
N LYS A 435 6.30 -18.27 -12.82
CA LYS A 435 7.41 -17.46 -13.33
C LYS A 435 8.38 -17.06 -12.21
N TYR A 436 7.99 -17.15 -10.94
CA TYR A 436 8.77 -16.64 -9.83
C TYR A 436 9.62 -17.74 -9.19
N PRO A 437 10.87 -17.46 -8.78
CA PRO A 437 11.68 -18.45 -8.10
C PRO A 437 11.21 -18.65 -6.64
N SER A 438 11.31 -19.89 -6.13
CA SER A 438 11.24 -20.14 -4.70
C SER A 438 12.52 -19.61 -4.01
N LEU A 439 12.50 -19.47 -2.67
CA LEU A 439 13.69 -19.02 -1.95
C LEU A 439 14.88 -19.94 -2.21
N ILE A 440 14.66 -21.26 -2.23
CA ILE A 440 15.71 -22.25 -2.54
C ILE A 440 16.35 -22.00 -3.90
N GLU A 441 15.54 -21.73 -4.92
CA GLU A 441 16.04 -21.44 -6.27
C GLU A 441 16.80 -20.13 -6.33
N GLY A 442 16.25 -19.08 -5.71
CA GLY A 442 16.91 -17.77 -5.64
C GLY A 442 18.26 -17.82 -4.92
N LEU A 443 18.34 -18.51 -3.77
CA LEU A 443 19.59 -18.67 -3.04
C LEU A 443 20.63 -19.48 -3.85
N LYS A 444 20.22 -20.56 -4.55
CA LYS A 444 21.12 -21.30 -5.44
C LYS A 444 21.69 -20.44 -6.55
N GLU A 445 20.87 -19.56 -7.14
CA GLU A 445 21.28 -18.62 -8.18
C GLU A 445 22.29 -17.60 -7.62
N VAL A 446 21.97 -16.94 -6.50
CA VAL A 446 22.83 -15.90 -5.90
C VAL A 446 24.16 -16.46 -5.39
N VAL A 447 24.18 -17.69 -4.87
CA VAL A 447 25.39 -18.37 -4.44
C VAL A 447 26.26 -18.75 -5.63
N GLY A 448 25.68 -19.08 -6.79
CA GLY A 448 26.40 -19.37 -8.04
C GLY A 448 27.35 -20.57 -7.90
N GLY A 449 27.00 -21.59 -7.14
CA GLY A 449 27.80 -22.81 -6.93
C GLY A 449 28.99 -22.66 -5.96
N LYS A 450 29.17 -21.49 -5.34
CA LYS A 450 30.26 -21.25 -4.36
C LYS A 450 30.01 -21.88 -3.00
N ALA A 451 28.77 -22.22 -2.68
CA ALA A 451 28.36 -22.96 -1.49
C ALA A 451 27.38 -24.07 -1.86
N LYS A 452 27.32 -25.13 -1.05
CA LYS A 452 26.35 -26.22 -1.22
C LYS A 452 25.07 -25.85 -0.48
N ILE A 453 23.93 -25.93 -1.14
CA ILE A 453 22.62 -25.76 -0.51
C ILE A 453 22.01 -27.13 -0.23
N LEU A 454 21.67 -27.39 1.03
CA LEU A 454 20.85 -28.54 1.45
C LEU A 454 19.49 -28.02 1.91
N THR A 455 18.45 -28.80 1.73
CA THR A 455 17.07 -28.33 2.00
C THR A 455 16.27 -29.37 2.79
N ALA A 456 15.38 -28.89 3.63
CA ALA A 456 14.36 -29.70 4.30
C ALA A 456 13.13 -28.82 4.56
N LYS A 457 11.94 -29.42 4.55
CA LYS A 457 10.71 -28.69 4.92
C LYS A 457 10.65 -28.39 6.43
N GLY A 458 11.01 -29.37 7.26
CA GLY A 458 11.16 -29.24 8.71
C GLY A 458 9.87 -29.23 9.51
N SER A 459 8.80 -28.60 9.00
CA SER A 459 7.48 -28.59 9.61
C SER A 459 6.39 -28.35 8.56
N ASN A 460 5.14 -28.57 8.90
CA ASN A 460 4.01 -27.97 8.24
C ASN A 460 3.86 -26.50 8.65
N LEU A 461 2.92 -25.78 8.06
CA LEU A 461 2.74 -24.34 8.36
C LEU A 461 2.31 -24.14 9.81
N MET A 462 1.41 -25.00 10.30
CA MET A 462 0.95 -25.04 11.70
C MET A 462 0.45 -26.44 12.08
N SER A 463 0.21 -26.68 13.37
CA SER A 463 -0.29 -27.97 13.89
C SER A 463 -1.75 -28.21 13.50
N ASP A 464 -2.60 -27.18 13.60
CA ASP A 464 -4.02 -27.22 13.27
C ASP A 464 -4.23 -27.25 11.74
N ALA A 465 -4.65 -28.42 11.23
CA ALA A 465 -4.86 -28.63 9.79
C ALA A 465 -6.06 -27.84 9.24
N GLU A 466 -7.11 -27.62 10.03
CA GLU A 466 -8.28 -26.83 9.60
C GLU A 466 -7.93 -25.34 9.52
N TYR A 467 -7.12 -24.84 10.47
CA TYR A 467 -6.62 -23.48 10.40
C TYR A 467 -5.68 -23.33 9.19
N GLU A 468 -4.78 -24.29 8.96
CA GLU A 468 -3.88 -24.29 7.79
C GLU A 468 -4.68 -24.25 6.48
N GLU A 469 -5.78 -25.00 6.36
CA GLU A 469 -6.67 -24.97 5.19
C GLU A 469 -7.30 -23.60 5.01
N ARG A 470 -7.83 -22.98 6.07
CA ARG A 470 -8.36 -21.60 6.01
C ARG A 470 -7.29 -20.58 5.62
N ALA A 471 -6.06 -20.75 6.11
CA ALA A 471 -4.92 -19.86 5.83
C ALA A 471 -4.28 -20.07 4.45
N THR A 472 -4.83 -20.94 3.60
CA THR A 472 -4.28 -21.27 2.27
C THR A 472 -5.36 -21.45 1.21
N MET A 473 -6.58 -20.89 1.41
CA MET A 473 -7.77 -21.29 0.68
C MET A 473 -7.92 -20.76 -0.75
N PHE A 474 -7.18 -19.72 -1.16
CA PHE A 474 -7.35 -19.11 -2.49
C PHE A 474 -6.38 -19.63 -3.57
N GLY A 475 -6.02 -20.93 -3.52
CA GLY A 475 -5.21 -21.58 -4.57
C GLY A 475 -3.73 -21.21 -4.57
N ARG A 476 -3.28 -20.42 -3.59
CA ARG A 476 -1.87 -20.13 -3.32
C ARG A 476 -1.34 -21.11 -2.27
N THR A 477 -1.78 -22.33 -2.37
CA THR A 477 -1.63 -23.35 -1.34
C THR A 477 -0.20 -23.76 -1.11
N LEU A 478 0.20 -23.66 0.15
CA LEU A 478 1.28 -24.45 0.72
C LEU A 478 0.70 -25.83 1.02
N HIS A 479 1.04 -26.84 0.23
CA HIS A 479 0.52 -28.17 0.46
C HIS A 479 1.03 -28.73 1.78
N ARG A 480 0.10 -29.13 2.67
CA ARG A 480 0.42 -29.84 3.88
C ARG A 480 1.13 -31.15 3.54
N ASP A 481 2.22 -31.44 4.21
CA ASP A 481 2.94 -32.71 4.10
C ASP A 481 2.24 -33.76 4.97
N ASN A 482 2.07 -34.97 4.44
CA ASN A 482 1.41 -36.06 5.14
C ASN A 482 2.31 -36.80 6.11
N ARG A 483 3.63 -36.49 6.10
CA ARG A 483 4.58 -37.04 7.09
C ARG A 483 4.27 -36.48 8.48
N THR A 484 4.63 -37.21 9.50
CA THR A 484 4.50 -36.73 10.87
C THR A 484 5.45 -35.55 11.15
N ASP A 485 5.12 -34.73 12.13
CA ASP A 485 5.99 -33.61 12.54
C ASP A 485 7.37 -34.10 12.94
N LYS A 486 7.45 -35.30 13.54
CA LYS A 486 8.73 -35.93 13.90
C LYS A 486 9.58 -36.29 12.68
N GLU A 487 8.98 -36.84 11.62
CA GLU A 487 9.74 -37.18 10.40
C GLU A 487 10.26 -35.94 9.70
N LEU A 488 9.44 -34.87 9.63
CA LEU A 488 9.84 -33.59 9.07
C LEU A 488 10.97 -32.93 9.88
N LEU A 489 10.87 -32.95 11.20
CA LEU A 489 11.89 -32.44 12.10
C LEU A 489 13.20 -33.24 11.99
N ASP A 490 13.13 -34.58 12.02
CA ASP A 490 14.31 -35.45 11.92
C ASP A 490 15.08 -35.21 10.60
N GLU A 491 14.36 -35.00 9.48
CA GLU A 491 14.98 -34.63 8.20
C GLU A 491 15.71 -33.28 8.32
N ALA A 492 15.06 -32.28 8.90
CA ALA A 492 15.64 -30.95 9.09
C ALA A 492 16.91 -30.99 9.95
N LEU A 493 16.89 -31.73 11.06
CA LEU A 493 18.04 -31.89 11.92
C LEU A 493 19.19 -32.67 11.24
N ALA A 494 18.87 -33.67 10.41
CA ALA A 494 19.87 -34.39 9.62
C ALA A 494 20.52 -33.49 8.54
N VAL A 495 19.78 -32.54 7.96
CA VAL A 495 20.30 -31.54 7.04
C VAL A 495 21.13 -30.49 7.79
N ALA A 496 20.65 -30.00 8.93
CA ALA A 496 21.36 -29.07 9.80
C ALA A 496 22.71 -29.60 10.26
N ALA A 497 22.77 -30.88 10.69
CA ALA A 497 23.99 -31.52 11.13
C ALA A 497 25.13 -31.54 10.08
N LYS A 498 24.77 -31.57 8.78
CA LYS A 498 25.70 -31.54 7.63
C LYS A 498 26.04 -30.14 7.14
N SER A 499 25.54 -29.09 7.81
CA SER A 499 25.65 -27.72 7.36
C SER A 499 26.48 -26.86 8.32
N ASP A 500 27.06 -25.77 7.78
CA ASP A 500 27.81 -24.79 8.56
C ASP A 500 26.90 -23.69 9.13
N VAL A 501 25.82 -23.36 8.39
CA VAL A 501 24.83 -22.35 8.75
C VAL A 501 23.44 -22.79 8.32
N ILE A 502 22.42 -22.36 9.05
CA ILE A 502 21.01 -22.63 8.79
C ILE A 502 20.30 -21.33 8.46
N VAL A 503 19.63 -21.29 7.33
CA VAL A 503 18.67 -20.26 6.93
C VAL A 503 17.27 -20.82 7.16
N ALA A 504 16.58 -20.34 8.18
CA ALA A 504 15.25 -20.78 8.56
C ALA A 504 14.20 -19.85 7.90
N ALA A 505 13.48 -20.35 6.90
CA ALA A 505 12.44 -19.63 6.16
C ALA A 505 11.07 -19.88 6.79
N LEU A 506 10.68 -19.02 7.72
CA LEU A 506 9.54 -19.20 8.62
C LEU A 506 8.66 -17.95 8.67
N GLY A 507 7.47 -18.10 9.24
CA GLY A 507 6.51 -17.01 9.46
C GLY A 507 5.12 -17.31 8.92
N GLU A 508 4.45 -16.29 8.39
CA GLU A 508 3.10 -16.40 7.84
C GLU A 508 3.12 -16.88 6.38
N SER A 509 2.08 -17.62 5.99
CA SER A 509 1.75 -17.73 4.56
C SER A 509 1.15 -16.41 4.05
N SER A 510 1.18 -16.22 2.73
CA SER A 510 0.60 -15.02 2.10
C SER A 510 -0.89 -14.84 2.43
N GLU A 511 -1.63 -15.92 2.61
CA GLU A 511 -3.06 -15.93 2.93
C GLU A 511 -3.38 -15.73 4.41
N MET A 512 -2.36 -15.71 5.29
CA MET A 512 -2.55 -15.34 6.71
C MET A 512 -2.69 -13.84 6.92
N SER A 513 -2.48 -13.03 5.90
CA SER A 513 -2.72 -11.59 5.87
C SER A 513 -3.51 -11.19 4.62
N GLY A 514 -4.01 -9.97 4.57
CA GLY A 514 -4.90 -9.47 3.55
C GLY A 514 -6.35 -9.47 4.01
N GLU A 515 -7.26 -9.30 3.07
CA GLU A 515 -8.69 -9.21 3.33
C GLU A 515 -9.24 -10.49 3.97
N SER A 516 -10.11 -10.33 4.94
CA SER A 516 -10.74 -11.44 5.71
C SER A 516 -9.74 -12.36 6.46
N SER A 517 -8.49 -11.91 6.66
CA SER A 517 -7.41 -12.70 7.27
C SER A 517 -6.93 -12.09 8.59
N CYS A 518 -7.87 -11.74 9.48
CA CYS A 518 -7.57 -11.23 10.82
C CYS A 518 -7.07 -12.32 11.75
N ARG A 519 -6.13 -11.98 12.63
CA ARG A 519 -5.57 -12.91 13.62
C ARG A 519 -5.67 -12.32 15.02
N THR A 520 -6.04 -13.14 16.00
CA THR A 520 -6.06 -12.77 17.42
C THR A 520 -4.73 -13.07 18.10
N ASP A 521 -4.02 -14.10 17.63
CA ASP A 521 -2.66 -14.44 18.03
C ASP A 521 -1.69 -13.94 16.96
N LEU A 522 -0.71 -13.13 17.38
CA LEU A 522 0.31 -12.55 16.51
C LEU A 522 1.70 -13.20 16.69
N GLU A 523 1.77 -14.35 17.34
CA GLU A 523 3.02 -15.11 17.43
C GLU A 523 3.30 -15.89 16.13
N MET A 524 4.54 -16.33 15.94
CA MET A 524 4.87 -17.27 14.86
C MET A 524 4.07 -18.57 15.03
N PRO A 525 3.65 -19.22 13.91
CA PRO A 525 2.94 -20.49 13.98
C PRO A 525 3.70 -21.53 14.81
N ASP A 526 2.98 -22.29 15.60
CA ASP A 526 3.47 -23.17 16.67
C ASP A 526 4.50 -24.21 16.21
N THR A 527 4.22 -24.95 15.12
CA THR A 527 5.14 -25.95 14.57
C THR A 527 6.44 -25.34 14.06
N GLN A 528 6.38 -24.13 13.53
CA GLN A 528 7.54 -23.42 13.02
C GLN A 528 8.40 -22.89 14.16
N ARG A 529 7.79 -22.40 15.25
CA ARG A 529 8.53 -22.02 16.46
C ARG A 529 9.19 -23.23 17.08
N ALA A 530 8.50 -24.38 17.17
CA ALA A 530 9.08 -25.63 17.65
C ALA A 530 10.28 -26.07 16.80
N LEU A 531 10.16 -26.02 15.48
CA LEU A 531 11.26 -26.28 14.55
C LEU A 531 12.46 -25.36 14.83
N LEU A 532 12.23 -24.06 14.98
CA LEU A 532 13.28 -23.07 15.22
C LEU A 532 14.00 -23.33 16.53
N GLN A 533 13.29 -23.73 17.58
CA GLN A 533 13.84 -24.14 18.87
C GLN A 533 14.79 -25.34 18.74
N GLU A 534 14.40 -26.36 18.00
CA GLU A 534 15.24 -27.57 17.80
C GLU A 534 16.46 -27.25 16.90
N LEU A 535 16.32 -26.41 15.89
CA LEU A 535 17.44 -25.95 15.06
C LEU A 535 18.49 -25.20 15.88
N LEU A 536 18.09 -24.35 16.83
CA LEU A 536 19.01 -23.63 17.73
C LEU A 536 19.76 -24.58 18.67
N LYS A 537 19.13 -25.67 19.14
CA LYS A 537 19.78 -26.68 19.99
C LYS A 537 20.92 -27.42 19.29
N THR A 538 20.98 -27.39 17.95
CA THR A 538 22.11 -27.99 17.20
C THR A 538 23.43 -27.26 17.41
N GLY A 539 23.42 -26.08 18.01
CA GLY A 539 24.60 -25.22 18.17
C GLY A 539 25.12 -24.62 16.87
N LYS A 540 24.42 -24.82 15.75
CA LYS A 540 24.73 -24.19 14.47
C LYS A 540 24.25 -22.75 14.45
N LEU A 541 24.89 -21.92 13.61
CA LEU A 541 24.45 -20.57 13.36
C LEU A 541 23.10 -20.57 12.61
N VAL A 542 22.07 -19.93 13.18
CA VAL A 542 20.73 -19.86 12.60
C VAL A 542 20.43 -18.40 12.22
N VAL A 543 19.96 -18.19 10.99
CA VAL A 543 19.43 -16.93 10.50
C VAL A 543 17.95 -17.13 10.21
N LEU A 544 17.09 -16.37 10.88
CA LEU A 544 15.66 -16.35 10.61
C LEU A 544 15.36 -15.40 9.45
N VAL A 545 14.85 -15.93 8.35
CA VAL A 545 14.21 -15.18 7.25
C VAL A 545 12.71 -15.22 7.52
N LEU A 546 12.20 -14.10 8.04
CA LEU A 546 10.84 -13.99 8.53
C LEU A 546 9.91 -13.47 7.42
N PHE A 547 8.96 -14.30 7.01
CA PHE A 547 7.86 -13.91 6.13
C PHE A 547 6.66 -13.48 6.97
N THR A 548 6.11 -12.30 6.71
CA THR A 548 4.89 -11.82 7.39
C THR A 548 4.23 -10.68 6.63
N GLY A 549 2.91 -10.56 6.75
CA GLY A 549 2.15 -9.43 6.23
C GLY A 549 1.78 -8.39 7.29
N ARG A 550 2.32 -8.51 8.51
CA ARG A 550 1.98 -7.67 9.67
C ARG A 550 3.08 -7.65 10.72
N PRO A 551 3.09 -6.67 11.66
CA PRO A 551 3.88 -6.78 12.89
C PRO A 551 3.47 -8.01 13.72
N LEU A 552 4.46 -8.81 14.11
CA LEU A 552 4.28 -10.00 14.97
C LEU A 552 4.82 -9.75 16.38
N VAL A 553 4.41 -10.59 17.34
CA VAL A 553 4.99 -10.69 18.69
C VAL A 553 6.18 -11.63 18.62
N LEU A 554 7.40 -11.10 18.70
CA LEU A 554 8.65 -11.82 18.44
C LEU A 554 9.60 -11.83 19.66
N ASN A 555 9.09 -11.74 20.89
CA ASN A 555 9.95 -11.64 22.08
C ASN A 555 10.92 -12.82 22.18
N TRP A 556 10.41 -14.05 22.03
CA TRP A 556 11.24 -15.24 22.14
C TRP A 556 12.30 -15.29 21.01
N GLU A 557 11.92 -14.94 19.78
CA GLU A 557 12.82 -14.90 18.64
C GLU A 557 13.90 -13.83 18.82
N GLN A 558 13.51 -12.65 19.33
CA GLN A 558 14.45 -11.57 19.64
C GLN A 558 15.47 -11.96 20.70
N GLU A 559 15.08 -12.76 21.70
CA GLU A 559 15.98 -13.20 22.75
C GLU A 559 16.93 -14.30 22.26
N ASN A 560 16.46 -15.24 21.46
CA ASN A 560 17.14 -16.51 21.20
C ASN A 560 17.79 -16.64 19.81
N VAL A 561 17.31 -15.92 18.78
CA VAL A 561 17.84 -16.01 17.42
C VAL A 561 18.90 -14.95 17.18
N PRO A 562 20.11 -15.30 16.70
CA PRO A 562 21.20 -14.32 16.56
C PRO A 562 21.00 -13.32 15.41
N ALA A 563 20.25 -13.69 14.36
CA ALA A 563 19.95 -12.78 13.24
C ALA A 563 18.53 -13.00 12.72
N ILE A 564 17.78 -11.90 12.55
CA ILE A 564 16.38 -11.87 12.07
C ILE A 564 16.28 -10.86 10.93
N LEU A 565 15.99 -11.35 9.73
CA LEU A 565 15.71 -10.55 8.55
C LEU A 565 14.22 -10.67 8.22
N ASN A 566 13.46 -9.60 8.44
CA ASN A 566 12.06 -9.52 8.05
C ASN A 566 11.98 -9.15 6.56
N VAL A 567 11.41 -10.06 5.77
CA VAL A 567 11.36 -9.94 4.30
C VAL A 567 9.95 -9.63 3.78
N TRP A 568 8.98 -9.49 4.67
CA TRP A 568 7.58 -9.32 4.30
C TRP A 568 7.12 -10.38 3.29
N PHE A 569 6.42 -9.97 2.24
CA PHE A 569 6.25 -10.69 0.98
C PHE A 569 6.85 -9.79 -0.11
N GLY A 570 8.02 -10.13 -0.59
CA GLY A 570 8.86 -9.24 -1.37
C GLY A 570 8.57 -9.18 -2.88
N GLY A 571 7.50 -9.86 -3.36
CA GLY A 571 7.10 -9.81 -4.76
C GLY A 571 7.78 -10.87 -5.63
N SER A 572 7.69 -10.69 -6.96
CA SER A 572 8.16 -11.65 -7.97
C SER A 572 9.67 -11.96 -7.92
N GLU A 573 10.45 -11.02 -7.43
CA GLU A 573 11.92 -11.14 -7.35
C GLU A 573 12.43 -11.29 -5.89
N ALA A 574 11.52 -11.54 -4.94
CA ALA A 574 11.84 -11.64 -3.51
C ALA A 574 12.98 -12.63 -3.22
N ALA A 575 12.94 -13.81 -3.83
CA ALA A 575 13.92 -14.87 -3.57
C ALA A 575 15.36 -14.45 -3.91
N LEU A 576 15.54 -13.74 -5.01
CA LEU A 576 16.84 -13.19 -5.42
C LEU A 576 17.27 -12.03 -4.53
N ALA A 577 16.34 -11.15 -4.18
CA ALA A 577 16.57 -10.01 -3.29
C ALA A 577 16.97 -10.47 -1.88
N ILE A 578 16.31 -11.51 -1.32
CA ILE A 578 16.68 -12.12 -0.04
C ILE A 578 18.12 -12.65 -0.11
N GLY A 579 18.47 -13.34 -1.19
CA GLY A 579 19.84 -13.80 -1.41
C GLY A 579 20.85 -12.64 -1.47
N ASP A 580 20.52 -11.55 -2.14
CA ASP A 580 21.38 -10.36 -2.22
C ASP A 580 21.66 -9.76 -0.85
N VAL A 581 20.65 -9.66 0.00
CA VAL A 581 20.82 -9.15 1.36
C VAL A 581 21.58 -10.18 2.21
N LEU A 582 21.17 -11.45 2.27
CA LEU A 582 21.83 -12.45 3.09
C LEU A 582 23.33 -12.59 2.83
N PHE A 583 23.75 -12.43 1.57
CA PHE A 583 25.16 -12.61 1.17
C PHE A 583 25.90 -11.28 0.94
N GLY A 584 25.32 -10.14 1.34
CA GLY A 584 25.99 -8.85 1.33
C GLY A 584 26.22 -8.24 -0.05
N ASN A 585 25.47 -8.68 -1.09
CA ASN A 585 25.44 -7.97 -2.36
C ASN A 585 24.72 -6.60 -2.20
N VAL A 586 23.78 -6.52 -1.27
CA VAL A 586 23.05 -5.33 -0.86
C VAL A 586 23.09 -5.19 0.65
N ASN A 587 23.42 -4.02 1.17
CA ASN A 587 23.28 -3.70 2.58
C ASN A 587 21.83 -3.34 2.89
N PRO A 588 21.14 -3.99 3.86
CA PRO A 588 19.76 -3.66 4.21
C PRO A 588 19.63 -2.22 4.67
N SER A 589 18.54 -1.57 4.25
CA SER A 589 18.24 -0.16 4.55
C SER A 589 16.76 0.10 4.85
N GLY A 590 15.96 -0.96 4.91
CA GLY A 590 14.54 -0.86 5.24
C GLY A 590 14.33 -0.42 6.69
N LYS A 591 13.31 0.42 6.92
CA LYS A 591 12.91 0.91 8.24
C LYS A 591 11.43 0.64 8.45
N LEU A 592 11.05 0.12 9.61
CA LEU A 592 9.67 -0.23 9.95
C LEU A 592 8.73 0.99 9.84
N THR A 593 7.57 0.78 9.26
CA THR A 593 6.48 1.77 9.16
C THR A 593 5.28 1.40 10.04
N ALA A 594 5.41 0.32 10.80
CA ALA A 594 4.47 -0.11 11.82
C ALA A 594 5.23 -0.67 13.02
N THR A 595 4.76 -0.31 14.20
CA THR A 595 5.34 -0.68 15.51
C THR A 595 5.10 -2.17 15.81
N PHE A 596 6.12 -2.89 16.24
CA PHE A 596 6.03 -4.30 16.66
C PHE A 596 5.78 -4.39 18.18
N PRO A 597 4.66 -4.97 18.63
CA PRO A 597 4.34 -5.07 20.05
C PRO A 597 5.11 -6.20 20.73
N LYS A 598 5.24 -6.14 22.05
CA LYS A 598 5.70 -7.24 22.91
C LYS A 598 4.56 -8.19 23.28
N SER A 599 3.33 -7.70 23.22
CA SER A 599 2.13 -8.45 23.56
C SER A 599 0.93 -7.94 22.78
N VAL A 600 0.03 -8.83 22.38
CA VAL A 600 -1.26 -8.48 21.81
C VAL A 600 -2.06 -7.54 22.73
N GLY A 601 -1.87 -7.69 24.06
CA GLY A 601 -2.52 -6.82 25.06
C GLY A 601 -2.09 -5.35 25.03
N GLN A 602 -0.98 -5.00 24.36
CA GLN A 602 -0.57 -3.60 24.18
C GLN A 602 -1.31 -2.88 23.06
N ILE A 603 -1.98 -3.61 22.17
CA ILE A 603 -2.59 -3.06 20.96
C ILE A 603 -3.88 -2.29 21.31
N PRO A 604 -4.11 -1.10 20.72
CA PRO A 604 -3.28 -0.42 19.70
C PRO A 604 -2.00 0.21 20.28
N LEU A 605 -0.85 -0.08 19.67
CA LEU A 605 0.44 0.46 20.05
C LEU A 605 1.10 1.14 18.83
N PHE A 606 1.38 2.45 18.94
CA PHE A 606 1.93 3.25 17.85
C PHE A 606 2.77 4.42 18.40
N TYR A 607 3.73 4.91 17.63
CA TYR A 607 4.76 5.84 18.09
C TYR A 607 4.22 7.24 18.46
N ASN A 608 3.17 7.72 17.77
CA ASN A 608 2.61 9.07 17.92
C ASN A 608 1.40 9.13 18.88
N HIS A 609 1.43 8.31 19.94
CA HIS A 609 0.39 8.32 20.96
C HIS A 609 0.32 9.65 21.70
N LYS A 610 -0.82 9.97 22.30
CA LYS A 610 -1.02 11.19 23.09
C LYS A 610 -0.49 11.01 24.51
N ASN A 611 -0.05 12.12 25.14
CA ASN A 611 0.18 12.13 26.55
C ASN A 611 -1.11 11.91 27.34
N THR A 612 -1.02 11.16 28.42
CA THR A 612 -2.10 11.05 29.42
C THR A 612 -1.88 12.07 30.54
N GLY A 613 -2.89 12.26 31.40
CA GLY A 613 -2.74 13.10 32.60
C GLY A 613 -1.80 12.50 33.68
N ARG A 614 -1.43 11.21 33.53
CA ARG A 614 -0.54 10.48 34.44
C ARG A 614 0.47 9.64 33.66
N PRO A 615 1.35 10.27 32.88
CA PRO A 615 2.34 9.54 32.11
C PRO A 615 3.32 8.81 33.01
N LEU A 616 3.84 7.69 32.54
CA LEU A 616 4.93 7.00 33.22
C LEU A 616 6.22 7.82 33.08
N PRO A 617 7.01 8.06 34.16
CA PRO A 617 8.28 8.74 34.03
C PRO A 617 9.23 7.98 33.10
N GLN A 618 10.05 8.72 32.35
CA GLN A 618 11.02 8.14 31.44
C GLN A 618 11.94 7.14 32.16
N GLY A 619 12.11 5.95 31.59
CA GLY A 619 12.94 4.89 32.15
C GLY A 619 12.29 4.10 33.28
N ALA A 620 11.09 4.45 33.74
CA ALA A 620 10.35 3.65 34.70
C ALA A 620 9.60 2.51 34.00
N TRP A 621 9.70 1.30 34.55
CA TRP A 621 8.94 0.15 34.06
C TRP A 621 7.49 0.16 34.58
N PHE A 622 7.30 0.49 35.85
CA PHE A 622 6.02 0.52 36.54
C PHE A 622 6.01 1.57 37.67
N GLN A 623 4.89 2.27 37.79
CA GLN A 623 4.60 3.11 38.96
C GLN A 623 3.11 3.11 39.25
N LYS A 624 2.73 2.89 40.51
CA LYS A 624 1.32 2.94 40.93
C LYS A 624 0.69 4.29 40.58
N PHE A 625 -0.55 4.28 40.13
CA PHE A 625 -1.31 5.46 39.69
C PHE A 625 -0.79 6.17 38.43
N ARG A 626 -0.02 5.50 37.60
CA ARG A 626 0.44 5.94 36.29
C ARG A 626 -0.18 5.08 35.19
N SER A 627 -0.12 5.57 33.95
CA SER A 627 -0.57 4.83 32.77
C SER A 627 0.48 3.78 32.38
N ASN A 628 0.30 2.57 32.88
CA ASN A 628 1.17 1.41 32.61
C ASN A 628 0.43 0.09 32.82
N TYR A 629 1.00 -0.99 32.30
CA TYR A 629 0.56 -2.37 32.53
C TYR A 629 1.23 -2.95 33.78
N LEU A 630 0.73 -4.09 34.28
CA LEU A 630 1.31 -4.82 35.41
C LEU A 630 2.41 -5.81 34.99
N ASP A 631 2.33 -6.32 33.77
CA ASP A 631 3.02 -7.51 33.27
C ASP A 631 3.90 -7.26 32.05
N VAL A 632 3.77 -6.11 31.40
CA VAL A 632 4.60 -5.68 30.28
C VAL A 632 4.87 -4.16 30.39
N ASP A 633 6.04 -3.71 29.95
CA ASP A 633 6.32 -2.26 29.88
C ASP A 633 5.55 -1.58 28.73
N ASN A 634 5.56 -0.25 28.69
CA ASN A 634 4.86 0.52 27.66
C ASN A 634 5.60 0.56 26.30
N GLU A 635 6.87 0.11 26.28
CA GLU A 635 7.71 0.22 25.09
C GLU A 635 7.43 -0.91 24.09
N PRO A 636 7.52 -0.62 22.79
CA PRO A 636 7.43 -1.66 21.77
C PRO A 636 8.64 -2.59 21.77
N LEU A 637 8.50 -3.73 21.12
CA LEU A 637 9.65 -4.59 20.80
C LEU A 637 10.55 -3.89 19.76
N TYR A 638 9.96 -3.46 18.66
CA TYR A 638 10.63 -2.63 17.65
C TYR A 638 9.78 -1.37 17.37
N PRO A 639 10.36 -0.17 17.51
CA PRO A 639 9.62 1.06 17.30
C PRO A 639 9.44 1.38 15.80
N PHE A 640 8.52 2.29 15.51
CA PHE A 640 8.40 2.91 14.18
C PHE A 640 9.74 3.53 13.74
N GLY A 641 10.10 3.35 12.49
CA GLY A 641 11.36 3.82 11.92
C GLY A 641 12.56 2.91 12.16
N TYR A 642 12.43 1.85 12.98
CA TYR A 642 13.52 0.94 13.31
C TYR A 642 13.94 0.06 12.14
N GLY A 643 15.24 -0.19 12.03
CA GLY A 643 15.85 -1.14 11.10
C GLY A 643 17.37 -1.02 11.15
N LEU A 644 18.05 -2.16 11.23
CA LEU A 644 19.51 -2.25 11.27
C LEU A 644 20.12 -2.26 9.86
N SER A 645 21.39 -1.97 9.81
CA SER A 645 22.25 -2.06 8.62
C SER A 645 23.47 -2.94 8.94
N TYR A 646 24.23 -3.35 7.94
CA TYR A 646 25.55 -3.97 8.14
C TYR A 646 26.61 -2.95 8.57
N THR A 647 26.28 -1.66 8.49
CA THR A 647 27.09 -0.56 9.01
C THR A 647 26.38 0.15 10.16
N THR A 648 27.04 1.11 10.77
CA THR A 648 26.49 1.92 11.87
C THR A 648 26.51 3.40 11.50
N PHE A 649 25.53 4.16 11.98
CA PHE A 649 25.45 5.59 11.77
C PHE A 649 25.43 6.33 13.09
N SER A 650 26.08 7.50 13.14
CA SER A 650 26.01 8.43 14.27
C SER A 650 25.45 9.76 13.82
N TYR A 651 24.76 10.43 14.75
CA TYR A 651 24.14 11.73 14.55
C TYR A 651 24.80 12.77 15.46
N SER A 652 25.11 13.95 14.92
CA SER A 652 25.49 15.10 15.75
C SER A 652 24.26 15.65 16.49
N ASP A 653 24.50 16.53 17.47
CA ASP A 653 23.44 17.36 18.03
C ASP A 653 22.74 18.18 16.94
N ILE A 654 21.46 18.51 17.17
CA ILE A 654 20.68 19.36 16.27
C ILE A 654 21.15 20.81 16.39
N THR A 655 21.46 21.42 15.25
CA THR A 655 21.73 22.87 15.18
C THR A 655 20.53 23.56 14.53
N LEU A 656 20.00 24.59 15.20
CA LEU A 656 18.96 25.46 14.66
C LEU A 656 19.59 26.79 14.24
N ASP A 657 19.24 27.30 13.05
CA ASP A 657 19.70 28.63 12.59
C ASP A 657 19.05 29.79 13.38
N LYS A 658 17.88 29.52 13.96
CA LYS A 658 17.11 30.43 14.81
C LYS A 658 16.41 29.65 15.93
N SER A 659 16.18 30.27 17.09
CA SER A 659 15.42 29.65 18.18
C SER A 659 13.92 29.94 18.12
N SER A 660 13.48 30.88 17.26
CA SER A 660 12.07 31.21 17.11
C SER A 660 11.72 31.66 15.69
N MET A 661 10.45 31.52 15.32
CA MET A 661 9.91 32.02 14.07
C MET A 661 8.50 32.60 14.28
N ASN A 662 8.05 33.45 13.37
CA ASN A 662 6.66 33.84 13.25
C ASN A 662 5.92 32.92 12.24
N ILE A 663 4.61 33.12 12.07
CA ILE A 663 3.75 32.28 11.20
C ILE A 663 4.20 32.25 9.73
N ASN A 664 4.89 33.26 9.24
CA ASN A 664 5.43 33.33 7.87
C ASN A 664 6.94 33.02 7.81
N GLY A 665 7.54 32.66 8.93
CA GLY A 665 8.95 32.37 9.07
C GLY A 665 9.27 30.89 8.83
N GLU A 666 10.58 30.61 8.78
CA GLU A 666 11.12 29.25 8.75
C GLU A 666 12.34 29.15 9.69
N ILE A 667 12.55 27.96 10.24
CA ILE A 667 13.75 27.59 10.99
C ILE A 667 14.40 26.41 10.24
N THR A 668 15.72 26.43 10.10
CA THR A 668 16.46 25.28 9.55
C THR A 668 17.05 24.46 10.69
N ALA A 669 16.59 23.21 10.80
CA ALA A 669 17.16 22.22 11.72
C ALA A 669 18.14 21.32 10.95
N THR A 670 19.38 21.23 11.45
CA THR A 670 20.48 20.54 10.76
C THR A 670 21.16 19.55 11.68
N VAL A 671 21.46 18.36 11.16
CA VAL A 671 22.32 17.35 11.79
C VAL A 671 23.40 16.89 10.81
N THR A 672 24.53 16.43 11.34
CA THR A 672 25.52 15.70 10.56
C THR A 672 25.38 14.21 10.84
N VAL A 673 25.17 13.41 9.78
CA VAL A 673 25.09 11.95 9.86
C VAL A 673 26.39 11.37 9.34
N THR A 674 27.03 10.49 10.10
CA THR A 674 28.30 9.84 9.76
C THR A 674 28.12 8.34 9.74
N ASN A 675 28.56 7.70 8.65
CA ASN A 675 28.71 6.24 8.58
C ASN A 675 29.98 5.85 9.36
N THR A 676 29.80 5.33 10.56
CA THR A 676 30.90 4.94 11.48
C THR A 676 31.36 3.49 11.32
N GLY A 677 30.69 2.71 10.46
CA GLY A 677 30.97 1.30 10.26
C GLY A 677 31.88 1.02 9.06
N LYS A 678 31.90 -0.22 8.61
CA LYS A 678 32.84 -0.74 7.59
C LYS A 678 32.24 -0.90 6.20
N TYR A 679 30.91 -0.80 6.07
CA TYR A 679 30.21 -1.00 4.82
C TYR A 679 29.58 0.32 4.34
N ASP A 680 29.53 0.51 3.04
CA ASP A 680 28.68 1.55 2.45
C ASP A 680 27.22 1.22 2.77
N GLY A 681 26.40 2.24 3.06
CA GLY A 681 25.00 1.99 3.42
C GLY A 681 24.11 3.22 3.29
N SER A 682 22.82 2.98 3.27
CA SER A 682 21.81 4.03 3.30
C SER A 682 21.20 4.14 4.68
N GLU A 683 20.93 5.36 5.11
CA GLU A 683 20.22 5.70 6.35
C GLU A 683 18.99 6.55 6.02
N VAL A 684 17.92 6.38 6.82
CA VAL A 684 16.72 7.21 6.76
C VAL A 684 16.74 8.16 7.94
N VAL A 685 17.06 9.42 7.67
CA VAL A 685 17.06 10.49 8.68
C VAL A 685 15.62 10.96 8.85
N GLN A 686 15.06 10.79 10.05
CA GLN A 686 13.66 11.04 10.35
C GLN A 686 13.54 12.29 11.24
N LEU A 687 12.65 13.20 10.84
CA LEU A 687 12.32 14.44 11.57
C LEU A 687 10.96 14.30 12.24
N TYR A 688 10.94 14.48 13.54
CA TYR A 688 9.71 14.54 14.34
C TYR A 688 9.56 15.89 15.03
N ILE A 689 8.31 16.31 15.25
CA ILE A 689 7.98 17.53 16.00
C ILE A 689 7.00 17.15 17.10
N ARG A 690 7.18 17.78 18.27
CA ARG A 690 6.24 17.75 19.38
C ARG A 690 5.79 19.17 19.69
N ASP A 691 4.50 19.39 19.69
CA ASP A 691 3.86 20.55 20.25
C ASP A 691 3.74 20.34 21.77
N LEU A 692 4.33 21.22 22.58
CA LEU A 692 4.37 21.04 24.03
C LEU A 692 3.07 21.43 24.70
N ILE A 693 2.36 22.47 24.18
CA ILE A 693 1.12 22.99 24.73
C ILE A 693 0.19 23.40 23.59
N GLY A 694 -0.85 22.63 23.32
CA GLY A 694 -1.89 22.95 22.36
C GLY A 694 -3.27 23.06 23.01
N SER A 695 -4.25 23.65 22.31
CA SER A 695 -5.65 23.76 22.74
C SER A 695 -6.36 22.38 22.80
N VAL A 696 -5.79 21.35 22.21
CA VAL A 696 -6.16 19.92 22.36
C VAL A 696 -4.91 19.10 22.69
N THR A 697 -5.09 17.93 23.31
CA THR A 697 -3.95 17.05 23.64
C THR A 697 -3.21 16.63 22.36
N ARG A 698 -1.91 16.99 22.30
CA ARG A 698 -1.05 16.71 21.15
C ARG A 698 -0.30 15.40 21.35
N PRO A 699 0.08 14.72 20.23
CA PRO A 699 0.96 13.55 20.28
C PRO A 699 2.32 13.84 20.91
N VAL A 700 2.95 12.82 21.50
CA VAL A 700 4.31 12.91 22.05
C VAL A 700 5.37 13.21 21.01
N LYS A 701 5.08 12.92 19.75
CA LYS A 701 5.85 13.28 18.55
C LYS A 701 5.03 12.96 17.29
N GLU A 702 5.29 13.65 16.20
CA GLU A 702 4.69 13.43 14.90
C GLU A 702 5.77 13.50 13.83
N LEU A 703 5.83 12.53 12.93
CA LEU A 703 6.72 12.59 11.75
C LEU A 703 6.31 13.77 10.87
N LYS A 704 7.27 14.62 10.53
CA LYS A 704 7.05 15.80 9.68
C LYS A 704 8.04 15.92 8.53
N GLY A 705 9.00 14.99 8.44
CA GLY A 705 9.95 14.92 7.33
C GLY A 705 10.89 13.74 7.44
N PHE A 706 11.49 13.38 6.32
CA PHE A 706 12.54 12.37 6.26
C PHE A 706 13.42 12.57 5.03
N GLU A 707 14.66 12.07 5.11
CA GLU A 707 15.58 12.03 3.97
C GLU A 707 16.33 10.69 3.98
N LYS A 708 16.24 9.91 2.89
CA LYS A 708 17.07 8.72 2.70
C LYS A 708 18.38 9.11 2.04
N ILE A 709 19.48 8.90 2.75
CA ILE A 709 20.83 9.26 2.32
C ILE A 709 21.70 8.02 2.14
N PHE A 710 22.62 8.05 1.18
CA PHE A 710 23.66 7.03 1.02
C PHE A 710 24.99 7.60 1.48
N LEU A 711 25.74 6.82 2.29
CA LEU A 711 27.06 7.19 2.80
C LEU A 711 28.04 6.03 2.61
N LYS A 712 29.22 6.34 2.07
CA LYS A 712 30.34 5.40 2.09
C LYS A 712 30.85 5.21 3.52
N ALA A 713 31.54 4.11 3.77
CA ALA A 713 32.22 3.88 5.04
C ALA A 713 33.12 5.07 5.41
N GLY A 714 32.93 5.64 6.60
CA GLY A 714 33.64 6.84 7.08
C GLY A 714 33.13 8.17 6.54
N GLU A 715 32.16 8.20 5.63
CA GLU A 715 31.61 9.42 5.06
C GLU A 715 30.61 10.09 6.02
N SER A 716 30.62 11.44 6.00
CA SER A 716 29.64 12.26 6.71
C SER A 716 28.86 13.14 5.75
N LYS A 717 27.57 13.32 6.01
CA LYS A 717 26.69 14.23 5.25
C LYS A 717 25.88 15.09 6.20
N GLN A 718 25.76 16.37 5.90
CA GLN A 718 24.84 17.27 6.56
C GLN A 718 23.43 17.11 5.97
N VAL A 719 22.44 16.93 6.82
CA VAL A 719 21.01 16.85 6.46
C VAL A 719 20.28 17.99 7.16
N SER A 720 19.49 18.74 6.39
CA SER A 720 18.80 19.94 6.88
C SER A 720 17.31 19.88 6.53
N PHE A 721 16.47 20.18 7.51
CA PHE A 721 15.04 20.28 7.36
C PHE A 721 14.57 21.71 7.62
N LYS A 722 13.66 22.20 6.78
CA LYS A 722 12.99 23.48 6.98
C LYS A 722 11.73 23.27 7.80
N LEU A 723 11.68 23.87 8.99
CA LEU A 723 10.51 23.88 9.86
C LEU A 723 9.66 25.10 9.50
N THR A 724 8.41 24.90 9.18
CA THR A 724 7.45 25.95 8.80
C THR A 724 6.19 25.87 9.67
N ALA A 725 5.44 26.94 9.73
CA ALA A 725 4.17 26.97 10.47
C ALA A 725 3.16 25.93 9.93
N ASP A 726 3.21 25.60 8.63
CA ASP A 726 2.34 24.56 8.04
C ASP A 726 2.60 23.17 8.63
N MET A 727 3.83 22.85 9.00
CA MET A 727 4.18 21.58 9.66
C MET A 727 3.64 21.49 11.10
N LEU A 728 3.31 22.63 11.71
CA LEU A 728 2.82 22.74 13.08
C LEU A 728 1.29 22.73 13.15
N LYS A 729 0.60 22.83 12.01
CA LYS A 729 -0.87 22.84 11.96
C LYS A 729 -1.48 21.52 12.43
N PHE A 730 -2.63 21.67 13.08
CA PHE A 730 -3.48 20.56 13.51
C PHE A 730 -4.95 21.02 13.54
N TYR A 731 -5.87 20.05 13.56
CA TYR A 731 -7.29 20.34 13.77
C TYR A 731 -7.58 20.50 15.25
N ASN A 732 -8.06 21.68 15.63
CA ASN A 732 -8.45 22.02 17.01
C ASN A 732 -9.81 21.39 17.38
N TYR A 733 -10.36 21.77 18.55
CA TYR A 733 -11.65 21.25 19.00
C TYR A 733 -12.82 21.59 18.06
N ASN A 734 -12.75 22.75 17.40
CA ASN A 734 -13.78 23.22 16.45
C ASN A 734 -13.57 22.69 15.02
N LEU A 735 -12.56 21.85 14.79
CA LEU A 735 -12.12 21.36 13.49
C LEU A 735 -11.55 22.46 12.57
N ASP A 736 -11.05 23.55 13.14
CA ASP A 736 -10.25 24.51 12.38
C ASP A 736 -8.82 23.98 12.22
N PHE A 737 -8.23 24.09 11.04
CA PHE A 737 -6.86 23.65 10.76
C PHE A 737 -5.90 24.81 11.03
N VAL A 738 -5.33 24.85 12.23
CA VAL A 738 -4.57 26.00 12.78
C VAL A 738 -3.19 25.59 13.28
N CYS A 739 -2.25 26.53 13.34
CA CYS A 739 -1.08 26.45 14.22
C CYS A 739 -1.24 27.48 15.35
N GLU A 740 -0.78 27.13 16.53
CA GLU A 740 -0.88 27.96 17.74
C GLU A 740 0.52 28.43 18.16
N PRO A 741 0.69 29.68 18.62
CA PRO A 741 1.94 30.13 19.21
C PRO A 741 2.29 29.29 20.43
N GLY A 742 3.58 28.98 20.60
CA GLY A 742 4.02 28.15 21.71
C GLY A 742 5.43 27.59 21.51
N ASP A 743 5.83 26.72 22.44
CA ASP A 743 7.12 26.05 22.42
C ASP A 743 6.97 24.64 21.80
N PHE A 744 7.95 24.27 20.99
CA PHE A 744 8.01 23.01 20.27
C PHE A 744 9.34 22.32 20.50
N GLU A 745 9.33 20.99 20.45
CA GLU A 745 10.53 20.16 20.43
C GLU A 745 10.70 19.54 19.03
N VAL A 746 11.80 19.83 18.37
CA VAL A 746 12.22 19.14 17.16
C VAL A 746 13.12 17.97 17.54
N MET A 747 12.90 16.82 16.90
CA MET A 747 13.63 15.58 17.13
C MET A 747 14.12 15.02 15.82
N ILE A 748 15.41 14.61 15.74
CA ILE A 748 15.97 14.00 14.52
C ILE A 748 16.76 12.77 14.92
N GLY A 749 16.54 11.66 14.20
CA GLY A 749 17.24 10.40 14.43
C GLY A 749 16.97 9.33 13.38
N GLY A 750 17.39 8.10 13.67
CA GLY A 750 17.24 6.94 12.80
C GLY A 750 15.94 6.16 12.99
N ASP A 751 15.25 6.37 14.10
CA ASP A 751 13.92 5.81 14.40
C ASP A 751 13.18 6.69 15.42
N SER A 752 11.94 6.34 15.77
CA SER A 752 11.11 7.16 16.66
C SER A 752 11.55 7.13 18.14
N ARG A 753 12.43 6.22 18.54
CA ARG A 753 12.96 6.11 19.91
C ARG A 753 14.30 6.82 20.05
N ASP A 754 15.24 6.56 19.14
CA ASP A 754 16.61 7.04 19.20
C ASP A 754 16.74 8.37 18.41
N VAL A 755 16.44 9.50 19.10
CA VAL A 755 16.42 10.84 18.51
C VAL A 755 17.19 11.85 19.36
N ASN A 756 17.92 12.76 18.72
CA ASN A 756 18.41 14.00 19.31
C ASN A 756 17.29 15.04 19.34
N LYS A 757 17.37 16.03 20.25
CA LYS A 757 16.30 17.00 20.52
C LYS A 757 16.82 18.43 20.59
N ALA A 758 16.00 19.37 20.10
CA ALA A 758 16.22 20.80 20.29
C ALA A 758 14.87 21.53 20.46
N LEU A 759 14.88 22.68 21.15
CA LEU A 759 13.69 23.50 21.40
C LEU A 759 13.66 24.68 20.44
N PHE A 760 12.45 25.02 19.98
CA PHE A 760 12.17 26.25 19.24
C PHE A 760 10.78 26.78 19.60
N SER A 761 10.47 28.04 19.24
CA SER A 761 9.15 28.62 19.49
C SER A 761 8.53 29.25 18.24
N LEU A 762 7.21 29.20 18.15
CA LEU A 762 6.38 29.97 17.24
C LEU A 762 5.80 31.17 18.00
N GLN A 763 5.99 32.39 17.42
CA GLN A 763 5.55 33.66 18.00
C GLN A 763 4.31 34.20 17.30
#